data_1d8fcd3c938c6f38eee54020a23c5d2f
#
_entry.id   1d8fcd3c938c6f38eee54020a23c5d2f
#
_cell.length_a   1.000
_cell.length_b   1.000
_cell.length_c   1.000
_cell.angle_alpha   90.00
_cell.angle_beta   90.00
_cell.angle_gamma   90.00
#
_symmetry.space_group_name_H-M   'P 1'
#
loop_
_entity.id
_entity.type
_entity.pdbx_description
1 polymer ?
#
loop_
_entity_poly.entity_id
_entity_poly.type
_entity_poly.pdbx_seq_one_letter_code
_entity_poly.pdbx_strand_id
1 'polypeptide(L)'
;MEVLCIGTADTKLEELLFLATRLRSSLAASAPKVKVSIVDVSTTKTVPTQDSKDIAVIARDTVLSCYPDSSQQDLPDDRGEAIALMSKALQSFLKNRYEAGTLVAAVGLGGSGGTALIAPALRSLPLGVPKLIVSTVASGNTAPYVGTSDLVLFPSVVDICGINSVSRVILSNAASAVAGMVYGILMASNESDETDTKLTVGITMFGVTTQCANAVKDRLNKEGYETLVFHATGVGGKAMXEELVRGGFIQGVLDITTTEVADYIVGGIMACDETRFDAVIDKKIPLVLSVGALDMVNFGAHDTIPAAFSDRKIHIHNEQISLMRTTVEENKKFAQFIADKLNKSLSTVTVCLPQKGISAIDAPGMPFYDPEATSALLDELNTRLVKTENRQLKLLPYHINDPEFANALVDAFLSMDIKASSAITQKNNMVXQXQDTNEKESSSGQKTSDSSIIWRPPVDFPDARPETLQKTKSILHKVKXKSGEGIPVIWSRVLGTGHIRRRSEEPGXGVILIVLYNSGRFRMAGRGSLAGLLPFADANAIVLEMANEVLPVVKEVPVLAGVCATDPFRRMDYFLKQLEAIGFCGVQNFPTVGLFDGNFRQNLEETGMGYSMEVEMISRAHSMGFLTTPYAFNPEEGAAMAKAGAHIVVAHMGLTTAGSIGAKTAATLDDSVARVQAIADAAVGVNPDIIVLCHGGPISGPREAEFVLKNTNRVHGFYGASSMERLPVEQAITNTMREYKRMSLK
;
A
#
# COMPACT_ATOMS: atom_id res chain seq x y z
N MET A 1 -6.11 3.86 22.67
CA MET A 1 -5.16 3.14 21.80
C MET A 1 -3.74 3.33 22.31
N GLU A 2 -2.94 2.31 22.21
CA GLU A 2 -1.66 2.27 22.94
C GLU A 2 -0.60 1.53 22.13
N VAL A 3 0.62 2.03 22.15
CA VAL A 3 1.83 1.34 21.68
C VAL A 3 2.56 0.83 22.90
N LEU A 4 2.93 -0.44 22.90
CA LEU A 4 3.63 -1.07 24.02
C LEU A 4 5.10 -1.27 23.67
N CYS A 5 5.99 -0.78 24.55
CA CYS A 5 7.44 -0.97 24.47
C CYS A 5 7.81 -2.06 25.46
N ILE A 6 8.29 -3.20 25.00
CA ILE A 6 8.40 -4.43 25.78
C ILE A 6 9.86 -4.80 25.98
N GLY A 7 10.25 -5.05 27.21
CA GLY A 7 11.59 -5.50 27.52
C GLY A 7 11.77 -5.83 28.98
N THR A 8 12.98 -6.32 29.31
CA THR A 8 13.33 -6.66 30.70
C THR A 8 13.78 -5.39 31.41
N ALA A 9 12.87 -4.77 32.12
CA ALA A 9 13.12 -3.47 32.78
C ALA A 9 14.17 -3.56 33.90
N ASP A 10 14.41 -4.76 34.43
CA ASP A 10 15.46 -4.95 35.43
C ASP A 10 16.85 -4.65 34.89
N THR A 11 17.09 -4.85 33.60
CA THR A 11 18.39 -4.65 32.97
C THR A 11 18.40 -3.56 31.91
N LYS A 12 17.22 -3.20 31.34
CA LYS A 12 17.15 -2.33 30.16
C LYS A 12 16.17 -1.18 30.29
N LEU A 13 15.91 -0.73 31.52
CA LEU A 13 14.92 0.34 31.75
C LEU A 13 15.33 1.64 31.05
N GLU A 14 16.60 2.03 31.12
CA GLU A 14 17.11 3.25 30.50
C GLU A 14 16.84 3.25 28.99
N GLU A 15 17.14 2.12 28.35
CA GLU A 15 16.95 1.97 26.90
C GLU A 15 15.47 1.95 26.53
N LEU A 16 14.64 1.28 27.34
CA LEU A 16 13.19 1.26 27.13
C LEU A 16 12.59 2.66 27.28
N LEU A 17 13.04 3.42 28.28
CA LEU A 17 12.58 4.80 28.49
C LEU A 17 12.98 5.68 27.31
N PHE A 18 14.20 5.53 26.80
CA PHE A 18 14.64 6.29 25.64
C PHE A 18 13.78 5.97 24.42
N LEU A 19 13.56 4.68 24.15
CA LEU A 19 12.75 4.23 23.02
C LEU A 19 11.32 4.76 23.14
N ALA A 20 10.71 4.61 24.31
CA ALA A 20 9.33 5.04 24.55
C ALA A 20 9.17 6.55 24.43
N THR A 21 10.14 7.30 24.95
CA THR A 21 10.11 8.77 24.88
C THR A 21 10.24 9.26 23.45
N ARG A 22 11.15 8.66 22.67
CA ARG A 22 11.31 9.00 21.25
C ARG A 22 10.06 8.66 20.46
N LEU A 23 9.45 7.49 20.75
CA LEU A 23 8.24 7.07 20.09
C LEU A 23 7.09 8.03 20.39
N ARG A 24 6.93 8.41 21.65
CA ARG A 24 5.89 9.38 22.06
C ARG A 24 6.10 10.72 21.36
N SER A 25 7.33 11.20 21.28
CA SER A 25 7.65 12.46 20.58
C SER A 25 7.30 12.37 19.10
N SER A 26 7.63 11.25 18.46
CA SER A 26 7.32 11.04 17.04
C SER A 26 5.81 10.97 16.77
N LEU A 27 5.04 10.46 17.72
CA LEU A 27 3.58 10.34 17.59
C LEU A 27 2.84 11.61 17.98
N ALA A 28 3.48 12.53 18.70
CA ALA A 28 2.80 13.70 19.29
C ALA A 28 2.13 14.58 18.22
N ALA A 29 2.78 14.76 17.07
CA ALA A 29 2.25 15.59 15.99
C ALA A 29 1.24 14.86 15.12
N SER A 30 1.43 13.56 14.88
CA SER A 30 0.66 12.79 13.89
C SER A 30 -0.47 11.97 14.51
N ALA A 31 -0.30 11.52 15.76
CA ALA A 31 -1.28 10.67 16.44
C ALA A 31 -1.27 10.98 17.94
N PRO A 32 -1.69 12.20 18.34
CA PRO A 32 -1.57 12.63 19.73
C PRO A 32 -2.41 11.84 20.73
N LYS A 33 -3.43 11.13 20.27
CA LYS A 33 -4.28 10.32 21.15
C LYS A 33 -3.71 8.94 21.45
N VAL A 34 -2.63 8.54 20.77
CA VAL A 34 -1.99 7.24 21.00
C VAL A 34 -1.05 7.35 22.19
N LYS A 35 -1.30 6.51 23.18
CA LYS A 35 -0.51 6.43 24.41
C LYS A 35 0.68 5.48 24.18
N VAL A 36 1.80 5.75 24.84
CA VAL A 36 2.97 4.86 24.81
C VAL A 36 3.23 4.39 26.25
N SER A 37 3.34 3.08 26.43
CA SER A 37 3.62 2.46 27.74
C SER A 37 4.74 1.44 27.61
N ILE A 38 5.47 1.22 28.70
CA ILE A 38 6.48 0.17 28.79
C ILE A 38 5.84 -1.05 29.44
N VAL A 39 6.17 -2.24 28.93
CA VAL A 39 5.75 -3.52 29.52
C VAL A 39 6.99 -4.23 30.03
N ASP A 40 7.05 -4.48 31.34
CA ASP A 40 8.18 -5.14 31.96
C ASP A 40 7.99 -6.66 31.91
N VAL A 41 8.90 -7.35 31.26
CA VAL A 41 8.90 -8.83 31.17
C VAL A 41 10.11 -9.43 31.86
N SER A 42 10.66 -8.77 32.87
CA SER A 42 11.79 -9.25 33.64
C SER A 42 11.50 -10.62 34.27
N THR A 43 12.50 -11.49 34.29
CA THR A 43 12.37 -12.85 34.85
C THR A 43 13.13 -13.02 36.16
N THR A 44 13.83 -12.01 36.64
CA THR A 44 14.52 -12.05 37.94
C THR A 44 13.55 -11.87 39.10
N LYS A 45 13.91 -12.39 40.28
CA LYS A 45 13.00 -12.40 41.44
C LYS A 45 12.86 -11.06 42.16
N THR A 46 13.81 -10.16 42.00
CA THR A 46 13.82 -8.86 42.68
C THR A 46 13.78 -7.73 41.67
N VAL A 47 12.63 -7.09 41.52
CA VAL A 47 12.52 -5.93 40.64
C VAL A 47 11.83 -4.78 41.36
N PRO A 48 12.54 -3.70 41.63
CA PRO A 48 11.86 -2.45 41.92
C PRO A 48 11.42 -1.80 40.63
N THR A 49 10.14 -1.73 40.40
CA THR A 49 9.59 -0.90 39.33
C THR A 49 9.68 0.55 39.77
N GLN A 50 10.57 1.30 39.17
CA GLN A 50 10.57 2.73 39.31
C GLN A 50 9.58 3.31 38.28
N ASP A 51 8.54 3.93 38.82
CA ASP A 51 7.60 4.67 37.97
C ASP A 51 8.33 5.87 37.40
N SER A 52 8.44 5.92 36.11
CA SER A 52 8.81 7.15 35.42
C SER A 52 7.61 8.10 35.49
N LYS A 53 7.86 9.36 35.81
CA LYS A 53 6.79 10.35 35.93
C LYS A 53 6.05 10.60 34.62
N ASP A 54 6.67 10.25 33.51
CA ASP A 54 6.14 10.62 32.17
C ASP A 54 5.63 9.44 31.34
N ILE A 55 6.13 8.23 31.58
CA ILE A 55 5.74 7.05 30.81
C ILE A 55 5.33 5.94 31.76
N ALA A 56 4.12 5.43 31.58
CA ALA A 56 3.59 4.35 32.42
C ALA A 56 4.36 3.05 32.18
N VAL A 57 4.66 2.34 33.27
CA VAL A 57 5.30 1.03 33.22
C VAL A 57 4.28 -0.01 33.70
N ILE A 58 3.92 -0.93 32.82
CA ILE A 58 3.06 -2.04 33.18
C ILE A 58 3.93 -3.11 33.84
N ALA A 59 3.65 -3.40 35.09
CA ALA A 59 4.46 -4.29 35.91
C ALA A 59 4.40 -5.74 35.39
N ARG A 60 5.48 -6.47 35.59
CA ARG A 60 5.56 -7.88 35.15
C ARG A 60 4.48 -8.74 35.80
N ASP A 61 4.04 -8.42 37.01
CA ASP A 61 2.96 -9.17 37.69
C ASP A 61 1.66 -9.06 36.90
N THR A 62 1.38 -7.92 36.28
CA THR A 62 0.24 -7.75 35.38
C THR A 62 0.33 -8.69 34.19
N VAL A 63 1.53 -8.81 33.59
CA VAL A 63 1.74 -9.74 32.48
C VAL A 63 1.58 -11.20 32.95
N LEU A 64 2.21 -11.55 34.07
CA LEU A 64 2.14 -12.90 34.62
C LEU A 64 0.70 -13.33 34.97
N SER A 65 -0.13 -12.38 35.41
CA SER A 65 -1.54 -12.67 35.71
C SER A 65 -2.32 -13.15 34.48
N CYS A 66 -1.80 -12.92 33.29
CA CYS A 66 -2.42 -13.38 32.05
C CYS A 66 -1.99 -14.78 31.61
N TYR A 67 -1.10 -15.43 32.37
CA TYR A 67 -0.67 -16.80 32.06
C TYR A 67 -1.89 -17.73 32.09
N PRO A 68 -2.05 -18.59 31.05
CA PRO A 68 -3.27 -19.38 30.92
C PRO A 68 -3.55 -20.37 32.08
N ASP A 69 -2.51 -20.86 32.75
CA ASP A 69 -2.66 -21.76 33.89
C ASP A 69 -2.61 -20.95 35.18
N SER A 70 -3.77 -20.78 35.80
CA SER A 70 -3.93 -19.98 37.01
C SER A 70 -3.24 -20.59 38.25
N SER A 71 -2.81 -21.86 38.21
CA SER A 71 -2.10 -22.51 39.33
C SER A 71 -0.64 -22.09 39.40
N GLN A 72 -0.08 -21.49 38.36
CA GLN A 72 1.33 -21.11 38.31
C GLN A 72 1.46 -19.59 38.59
N GLN A 73 1.80 -19.25 39.83
CA GLN A 73 1.89 -17.84 40.24
C GLN A 73 3.31 -17.31 40.34
N ASP A 74 4.31 -18.18 40.38
CA ASP A 74 5.73 -17.79 40.50
C ASP A 74 6.56 -18.29 39.33
N LEU A 75 7.56 -17.45 38.96
CA LEU A 75 8.51 -17.85 37.91
C LEU A 75 9.41 -18.98 38.41
N PRO A 76 9.70 -19.96 37.53
CA PRO A 76 10.67 -21.01 37.86
C PRO A 76 12.07 -20.45 38.11
N ASP A 77 12.90 -21.19 38.86
CA ASP A 77 14.29 -20.81 39.09
C ASP A 77 15.15 -20.95 37.83
N ASP A 78 14.84 -21.93 36.98
CA ASP A 78 15.58 -22.14 35.74
C ASP A 78 15.30 -20.99 34.79
N ARG A 79 16.36 -20.39 34.25
CA ARG A 79 16.25 -19.22 33.37
C ARG A 79 15.47 -19.52 32.09
N GLY A 80 15.72 -20.68 31.49
CA GLY A 80 15.01 -21.05 30.26
C GLY A 80 13.52 -21.27 30.49
N GLU A 81 13.19 -21.95 31.60
CA GLU A 81 11.79 -22.18 31.96
C GLU A 81 11.08 -20.87 32.30
N ALA A 82 11.77 -19.95 32.98
CA ALA A 82 11.21 -18.63 33.32
C ALA A 82 10.93 -17.81 32.06
N ILE A 83 11.85 -17.83 31.10
CA ILE A 83 11.68 -17.14 29.81
C ILE A 83 10.48 -17.72 29.06
N ALA A 84 10.37 -19.06 29.01
CA ALA A 84 9.26 -19.71 28.32
C ALA A 84 7.91 -19.37 28.95
N LEU A 85 7.84 -19.36 30.27
CA LEU A 85 6.61 -19.03 31.00
C LEU A 85 6.23 -17.57 30.77
N MET A 86 7.18 -16.65 30.91
CA MET A 86 6.92 -15.22 30.69
C MET A 86 6.53 -14.97 29.25
N SER A 87 7.11 -15.66 28.28
CA SER A 87 6.74 -15.53 26.87
C SER A 87 5.28 -15.90 26.63
N LYS A 88 4.83 -17.00 27.23
CA LYS A 88 3.42 -17.42 27.12
C LYS A 88 2.48 -16.44 27.81
N ALA A 89 2.89 -15.90 28.96
CA ALA A 89 2.12 -14.87 29.66
C ALA A 89 2.00 -13.61 28.80
N LEU A 90 3.09 -13.22 28.17
CA LEU A 90 3.11 -12.04 27.27
C LEU A 90 2.22 -12.25 26.06
N GLN A 91 2.20 -13.47 25.49
CA GLN A 91 1.29 -13.81 24.40
C GLN A 91 -0.17 -13.54 24.78
N SER A 92 -0.56 -14.06 25.95
CA SER A 92 -1.94 -13.89 26.45
C SER A 92 -2.24 -12.42 26.74
N PHE A 93 -1.28 -11.71 27.32
CA PHE A 93 -1.41 -10.28 27.61
C PHE A 93 -1.64 -9.46 26.33
N LEU A 94 -0.84 -9.69 25.31
CA LEU A 94 -0.96 -8.96 24.04
C LEU A 94 -2.25 -9.34 23.31
N LYS A 95 -2.63 -10.62 23.34
CA LYS A 95 -3.88 -11.07 22.74
C LYS A 95 -5.08 -10.37 23.38
N ASN A 96 -5.10 -10.31 24.72
CA ASN A 96 -6.19 -9.64 25.44
C ASN A 96 -6.27 -8.16 25.07
N ARG A 97 -5.12 -7.49 24.98
CA ARG A 97 -5.07 -6.06 24.60
C ARG A 97 -5.53 -5.85 23.17
N TYR A 98 -5.12 -6.75 22.26
CA TYR A 98 -5.53 -6.66 20.87
C TYR A 98 -7.02 -6.88 20.70
N GLU A 99 -7.57 -7.90 21.37
CA GLU A 99 -9.00 -8.23 21.30
C GLU A 99 -9.87 -7.13 21.92
N ALA A 100 -9.34 -6.44 22.93
CA ALA A 100 -10.02 -5.29 23.53
C ALA A 100 -9.99 -4.03 22.66
N GLY A 101 -9.23 -4.06 21.56
CA GLY A 101 -9.11 -2.92 20.64
C GLY A 101 -8.18 -1.82 21.12
N THR A 102 -7.40 -2.07 22.16
CA THR A 102 -6.52 -1.04 22.73
C THR A 102 -5.11 -1.07 22.19
N LEU A 103 -4.65 -2.16 21.60
CA LEU A 103 -3.28 -2.32 21.12
C LEU A 103 -3.16 -1.88 19.66
N VAL A 104 -2.30 -0.92 19.41
CA VAL A 104 -2.04 -0.40 18.06
C VAL A 104 -0.72 -0.94 17.49
N ALA A 105 0.28 -1.13 18.34
CA ALA A 105 1.59 -1.61 17.92
C ALA A 105 2.36 -2.13 19.13
N ALA A 106 3.34 -2.99 18.87
CA ALA A 106 4.23 -3.52 19.91
C ALA A 106 5.68 -3.45 19.41
N VAL A 107 6.55 -2.89 20.23
CA VAL A 107 7.97 -2.81 19.93
C VAL A 107 8.75 -3.42 21.09
N GLY A 108 9.65 -4.34 20.77
CA GLY A 108 10.48 -5.01 21.75
C GLY A 108 11.93 -4.57 21.69
N LEU A 109 12.66 -4.87 22.74
CA LEU A 109 14.07 -4.52 22.89
C LEU A 109 14.76 -5.62 23.67
N GLY A 110 15.81 -6.23 23.09
CA GLY A 110 16.47 -7.30 23.81
C GLY A 110 17.72 -7.88 23.18
N GLY A 111 18.50 -8.57 23.97
CA GLY A 111 19.56 -9.44 23.53
C GLY A 111 18.96 -10.79 23.11
N SER A 112 19.79 -11.85 23.13
CA SER A 112 19.32 -13.19 22.73
C SER A 112 18.18 -13.70 23.60
N GLY A 113 18.28 -13.55 24.91
CA GLY A 113 17.22 -13.98 25.83
C GLY A 113 15.96 -13.14 25.71
N GLY A 114 16.11 -11.81 25.62
CA GLY A 114 14.96 -10.91 25.45
C GLY A 114 14.26 -11.16 24.12
N THR A 115 14.99 -11.35 23.05
CA THR A 115 14.41 -11.65 21.75
C THR A 115 13.66 -12.98 21.77
N ALA A 116 14.27 -14.01 22.39
CA ALA A 116 13.63 -15.33 22.53
C ALA A 116 12.31 -15.25 23.32
N LEU A 117 12.26 -14.34 24.31
CA LEU A 117 11.06 -14.14 25.12
C LEU A 117 9.97 -13.39 24.35
N ILE A 118 10.33 -12.33 23.68
CA ILE A 118 9.39 -11.38 23.09
C ILE A 118 8.88 -11.83 21.71
N ALA A 119 9.77 -12.45 20.90
CA ALA A 119 9.43 -12.76 19.50
C ALA A 119 8.18 -13.65 19.36
N PRO A 120 8.04 -14.75 20.14
CA PRO A 120 6.81 -15.56 19.99
C PRO A 120 5.54 -14.79 20.30
N ALA A 121 5.59 -13.88 21.27
CA ALA A 121 4.42 -13.07 21.63
C ALA A 121 4.07 -12.09 20.52
N LEU A 122 5.06 -11.44 19.92
CA LEU A 122 4.79 -10.51 18.81
C LEU A 122 4.31 -11.27 17.58
N ARG A 123 4.88 -12.45 17.30
CA ARG A 123 4.41 -13.26 16.17
C ARG A 123 2.96 -13.68 16.31
N SER A 124 2.46 -13.78 17.54
CA SER A 124 1.05 -14.18 17.75
C SER A 124 0.07 -13.07 17.39
N LEU A 125 0.54 -11.84 17.23
CA LEU A 125 -0.32 -10.74 16.78
C LEU A 125 -0.62 -10.89 15.29
N PRO A 126 -1.81 -10.49 14.84
CA PRO A 126 -2.19 -10.67 13.44
C PRO A 126 -1.29 -9.89 12.47
N LEU A 127 -1.22 -10.37 11.23
CA LEU A 127 -0.57 -9.68 10.14
C LEU A 127 -1.10 -8.24 10.05
N GLY A 128 -0.20 -7.28 9.86
CA GLY A 128 -0.56 -5.88 9.73
C GLY A 128 -0.45 -5.07 11.00
N VAL A 129 -0.53 -5.69 12.17
CA VAL A 129 -0.24 -4.98 13.43
C VAL A 129 1.26 -4.69 13.45
N PRO A 130 1.68 -3.41 13.58
CA PRO A 130 3.12 -3.11 13.63
C PRO A 130 3.81 -3.83 14.79
N LYS A 131 4.84 -4.59 14.46
CA LYS A 131 5.60 -5.35 15.43
C LYS A 131 7.08 -5.35 15.04
N LEU A 132 7.91 -4.90 15.96
CA LEU A 132 9.33 -4.70 15.70
C LEU A 132 10.13 -5.01 16.98
N ILE A 133 11.27 -5.67 16.83
CA ILE A 133 12.18 -5.88 17.96
C ILE A 133 13.57 -5.34 17.59
N VAL A 134 14.06 -4.40 18.41
CA VAL A 134 15.47 -4.00 18.33
C VAL A 134 16.27 -5.08 19.05
N SER A 135 17.12 -5.78 18.30
CA SER A 135 17.71 -7.03 18.79
C SER A 135 19.18 -7.15 18.43
N THR A 136 19.97 -7.66 19.38
CA THR A 136 21.38 -7.96 19.13
C THR A 136 21.56 -9.18 18.22
N VAL A 137 20.52 -10.00 18.03
CA VAL A 137 20.61 -11.21 17.19
C VAL A 137 19.94 -11.02 15.83
N ALA A 138 19.58 -9.79 15.48
CA ALA A 138 18.87 -9.48 14.23
C ALA A 138 19.73 -9.72 12.99
N SER A 139 21.06 -9.78 13.12
CA SER A 139 21.96 -9.99 11.98
C SER A 139 22.45 -11.44 11.84
N GLY A 140 21.94 -12.34 12.66
CA GLY A 140 22.31 -13.75 12.62
C GLY A 140 21.23 -14.64 12.02
N ASN A 141 21.07 -15.83 12.58
CA ASN A 141 20.01 -16.75 12.19
C ASN A 141 18.69 -16.26 12.77
N THR A 142 17.87 -15.64 11.96
CA THR A 142 16.63 -14.98 12.37
C THR A 142 15.40 -15.85 12.23
N ALA A 143 15.47 -16.96 11.50
CA ALA A 143 14.31 -17.81 11.23
C ALA A 143 13.58 -18.25 12.49
N PRO A 144 14.28 -18.67 13.58
CA PRO A 144 13.57 -19.08 14.80
C PRO A 144 12.76 -17.97 15.45
N TYR A 145 13.13 -16.70 15.23
CA TYR A 145 12.45 -15.55 15.83
C TYR A 145 11.31 -15.04 14.96
N VAL A 146 11.55 -14.91 13.65
CA VAL A 146 10.58 -14.32 12.73
C VAL A 146 9.53 -15.33 12.25
N GLY A 147 9.95 -16.57 12.01
CA GLY A 147 9.05 -17.57 11.42
C GLY A 147 8.51 -17.08 10.09
N THR A 148 7.20 -17.15 9.92
CA THR A 148 6.50 -16.66 8.73
C THR A 148 5.74 -15.34 9.00
N SER A 149 5.98 -14.71 10.15
CA SER A 149 5.33 -13.48 10.57
C SER A 149 5.86 -12.25 9.83
N ASP A 150 5.12 -11.15 9.87
CA ASP A 150 5.59 -9.84 9.41
C ASP A 150 6.37 -9.08 10.49
N LEU A 151 6.91 -9.79 11.48
CA LEU A 151 7.75 -9.22 12.53
C LEU A 151 9.04 -8.64 11.93
N VAL A 152 9.34 -7.39 12.27
CA VAL A 152 10.59 -6.72 11.86
C VAL A 152 11.63 -6.89 12.95
N LEU A 153 12.78 -7.49 12.63
CA LEU A 153 13.95 -7.48 13.50
C LEU A 153 14.86 -6.34 13.06
N PHE A 154 15.11 -5.44 14.00
CA PHE A 154 15.88 -4.21 13.76
C PHE A 154 17.24 -4.37 14.42
N PRO A 155 18.35 -4.41 13.65
CA PRO A 155 19.66 -4.64 14.26
C PRO A 155 20.06 -3.53 15.23
N SER A 156 20.47 -3.92 16.42
CA SER A 156 20.96 -2.96 17.42
C SER A 156 22.36 -2.45 17.08
N VAL A 157 23.09 -3.18 16.27
CA VAL A 157 24.46 -2.92 15.81
C VAL A 157 25.47 -3.10 16.95
N VAL A 158 25.22 -2.45 18.10
CA VAL A 158 26.00 -2.63 19.33
C VAL A 158 25.13 -3.34 20.36
N ASP A 159 25.76 -3.85 21.42
CA ASP A 159 25.02 -4.45 22.52
C ASP A 159 24.10 -3.39 23.17
N ILE A 160 22.95 -3.86 23.64
CA ILE A 160 21.96 -2.99 24.30
C ILE A 160 22.38 -2.87 25.78
N CYS A 161 23.24 -1.90 26.06
CA CYS A 161 23.85 -1.68 27.36
C CYS A 161 24.11 -0.19 27.54
N GLY A 162 23.15 0.50 28.11
CA GLY A 162 23.18 1.96 28.26
C GLY A 162 22.89 2.69 26.96
N ILE A 163 22.86 4.01 27.05
CA ILE A 163 22.62 4.90 25.91
C ILE A 163 23.95 5.51 25.49
N ASN A 164 24.30 5.33 24.24
CA ASN A 164 25.55 5.83 23.66
C ASN A 164 25.24 6.44 22.28
N SER A 165 26.29 6.91 21.59
CA SER A 165 26.10 7.59 20.31
C SER A 165 25.47 6.67 19.25
N VAL A 166 25.77 5.39 19.25
CA VAL A 166 25.22 4.42 18.29
C VAL A 166 23.80 4.02 18.68
N SER A 167 23.58 3.62 19.94
CA SER A 167 22.25 3.18 20.38
C SER A 167 21.24 4.32 20.29
N ARG A 168 21.67 5.56 20.49
CA ARG A 168 20.81 6.73 20.36
C ARG A 168 20.25 6.84 18.93
N VAL A 169 21.09 6.66 17.93
CA VAL A 169 20.68 6.69 16.52
C VAL A 169 19.75 5.51 16.20
N ILE A 170 20.15 4.31 16.62
CA ILE A 170 19.40 3.08 16.30
C ILE A 170 18.01 3.10 16.95
N LEU A 171 17.94 3.45 18.23
CA LEU A 171 16.66 3.49 18.94
C LEU A 171 15.76 4.61 18.43
N SER A 172 16.34 5.75 18.04
CA SER A 172 15.57 6.85 17.43
C SER A 172 14.98 6.41 16.09
N ASN A 173 15.78 5.72 15.26
CA ASN A 173 15.30 5.23 13.97
C ASN A 173 14.21 4.16 14.14
N ALA A 174 14.38 3.27 15.11
CA ALA A 174 13.36 2.25 15.39
C ALA A 174 12.06 2.91 15.87
N ALA A 175 12.16 3.91 16.73
CA ALA A 175 10.98 4.67 17.18
C ALA A 175 10.27 5.34 16.01
N SER A 176 11.03 5.97 15.12
CA SER A 176 10.46 6.62 13.94
C SER A 176 9.78 5.60 13.01
N ALA A 177 10.37 4.42 12.85
CA ALA A 177 9.79 3.37 12.02
C ALA A 177 8.45 2.92 12.58
N VAL A 178 8.38 2.67 13.89
CA VAL A 178 7.12 2.24 14.54
C VAL A 178 6.09 3.37 14.45
N ALA A 179 6.49 4.61 14.71
CA ALA A 179 5.58 5.76 14.63
C ALA A 179 5.00 5.91 13.22
N GLY A 180 5.83 5.69 12.20
CA GLY A 180 5.37 5.74 10.81
C GLY A 180 4.37 4.64 10.49
N MET A 181 4.63 3.43 10.97
CA MET A 181 3.68 2.32 10.78
C MET A 181 2.35 2.59 11.50
N VAL A 182 2.41 3.12 12.72
CA VAL A 182 1.20 3.48 13.49
C VAL A 182 0.41 4.56 12.75
N TYR A 183 1.09 5.60 12.29
CA TYR A 183 0.45 6.67 11.55
C TYR A 183 -0.23 6.14 10.29
N GLY A 184 0.45 5.26 9.55
CA GLY A 184 -0.10 4.67 8.34
C GLY A 184 -1.39 3.90 8.61
N ILE A 185 -1.42 3.11 9.68
CA ILE A 185 -2.60 2.32 10.04
C ILE A 185 -3.76 3.21 10.46
N LEU A 186 -3.49 4.26 11.26
CA LEU A 186 -4.54 5.16 11.73
C LEU A 186 -5.13 5.97 10.57
N MET A 187 -4.31 6.35 9.60
CA MET A 187 -4.79 7.07 8.41
C MET A 187 -5.59 6.14 7.49
N ALA A 188 -5.17 4.90 7.34
CA ALA A 188 -5.89 3.92 6.52
C ALA A 188 -7.29 3.64 7.07
N SER A 189 -7.46 3.65 8.40
CA SER A 189 -8.77 3.42 9.03
C SER A 189 -9.73 4.59 8.81
N ASN A 190 -9.23 5.78 8.49
CA ASN A 190 -10.04 6.95 8.19
C ASN A 190 -10.44 7.01 6.72
N GLU A 191 -9.81 6.21 5.86
CA GLU A 191 -10.19 6.09 4.47
C GLU A 191 -11.17 4.93 4.34
N SER A 192 -12.47 5.25 4.28
CA SER A 192 -13.46 4.28 3.89
C SER A 192 -13.33 4.11 2.38
N ASP A 193 -12.39 3.31 1.97
CA ASP A 193 -12.30 2.90 0.57
C ASP A 193 -13.47 1.96 0.32
N GLU A 194 -14.46 2.45 -0.35
CA GLU A 194 -15.52 1.63 -0.93
C GLU A 194 -14.98 0.85 -2.13
N THR A 195 -13.67 0.84 -2.32
CA THR A 195 -13.07 0.08 -3.38
C THR A 195 -13.04 -1.39 -3.00
N ASP A 196 -13.90 -2.11 -3.64
CA ASP A 196 -13.75 -3.49 -4.06
C ASP A 196 -13.11 -4.40 -3.01
N THR A 197 -13.87 -4.68 -1.96
CA THR A 197 -13.51 -5.75 -1.03
C THR A 197 -13.78 -7.08 -1.72
N LYS A 198 -12.91 -7.45 -2.64
CA LYS A 198 -12.94 -8.79 -3.22
C LYS A 198 -12.58 -9.80 -2.15
N LEU A 199 -13.32 -10.90 -2.12
CA LEU A 199 -12.95 -11.99 -1.24
C LEU A 199 -11.65 -12.62 -1.74
N THR A 200 -10.79 -12.99 -0.81
CA THR A 200 -9.46 -13.50 -1.11
C THR A 200 -9.41 -15.01 -0.92
N VAL A 201 -8.83 -15.69 -1.90
CA VAL A 201 -8.71 -17.14 -1.91
C VAL A 201 -7.24 -17.53 -1.97
N GLY A 202 -6.80 -18.40 -1.06
CA GLY A 202 -5.45 -18.94 -1.05
C GLY A 202 -5.35 -20.20 -1.90
N ILE A 203 -4.27 -20.31 -2.67
CA ILE A 203 -4.02 -21.46 -3.55
C ILE A 203 -2.60 -21.95 -3.30
N THR A 204 -2.41 -23.27 -3.12
CA THR A 204 -1.05 -23.83 -3.01
C THR A 204 -0.60 -24.43 -4.32
N MET A 205 0.68 -24.25 -4.64
CA MET A 205 1.25 -24.79 -5.88
C MET A 205 2.66 -25.32 -5.63
N PHE A 206 3.11 -26.12 -6.57
CA PHE A 206 4.49 -26.59 -6.69
C PHE A 206 4.79 -26.64 -8.17
N GLY A 207 6.07 -26.74 -8.56
CA GLY A 207 6.41 -26.71 -9.98
C GLY A 207 5.62 -27.70 -10.83
N VAL A 208 5.39 -28.90 -10.29
CA VAL A 208 4.72 -29.99 -11.02
C VAL A 208 3.20 -29.89 -11.02
N THR A 209 2.61 -28.90 -10.33
CA THR A 209 1.17 -28.62 -10.35
C THR A 209 0.87 -27.20 -10.84
N THR A 210 1.85 -26.52 -11.39
CA THR A 210 1.73 -25.12 -11.85
C THR A 210 0.58 -24.94 -12.83
N GLN A 211 0.42 -25.88 -13.76
CA GLN A 211 -0.61 -25.78 -14.77
C GLN A 211 -2.00 -25.76 -14.14
N CYS A 212 -2.25 -26.63 -13.17
CA CYS A 212 -3.49 -26.66 -12.42
C CYS A 212 -3.71 -25.35 -11.64
N ALA A 213 -2.70 -24.93 -10.90
CA ALA A 213 -2.82 -23.74 -10.05
C ALA A 213 -3.10 -22.49 -10.87
N ASN A 214 -2.43 -22.35 -12.04
CA ASN A 214 -2.66 -21.20 -12.92
C ASN A 214 -4.07 -21.19 -13.49
N ALA A 215 -4.58 -22.36 -13.92
CA ALA A 215 -5.94 -22.46 -14.45
C ALA A 215 -6.99 -22.11 -13.38
N VAL A 216 -6.78 -22.57 -12.16
CA VAL A 216 -7.65 -22.24 -11.02
C VAL A 216 -7.60 -20.75 -10.73
N LYS A 217 -6.41 -20.18 -10.66
CA LYS A 217 -6.21 -18.75 -10.41
C LYS A 217 -6.93 -17.90 -11.46
N ASP A 218 -6.72 -18.21 -12.73
CA ASP A 218 -7.31 -17.43 -13.83
C ASP A 218 -8.84 -17.44 -13.74
N ARG A 219 -9.42 -18.61 -13.50
CA ARG A 219 -10.88 -18.71 -13.42
C ARG A 219 -11.43 -18.01 -12.18
N LEU A 220 -10.79 -18.15 -11.02
CA LEU A 220 -11.23 -17.45 -9.81
C LEU A 220 -11.15 -15.94 -9.95
N ASN A 221 -10.10 -15.44 -10.61
CA ASN A 221 -9.97 -14.01 -10.87
C ASN A 221 -11.13 -13.52 -11.77
N LYS A 222 -11.50 -14.29 -12.78
CA LYS A 222 -12.65 -13.96 -13.65
C LYS A 222 -13.97 -13.97 -12.88
N GLU A 223 -14.08 -14.81 -11.85
CA GLU A 223 -15.28 -14.90 -11.01
C GLU A 223 -15.32 -13.79 -9.93
N GLY A 224 -14.33 -12.91 -9.90
CA GLY A 224 -14.30 -11.76 -9.02
C GLY A 224 -13.60 -11.96 -7.69
N TYR A 225 -12.81 -13.02 -7.55
CA TYR A 225 -12.01 -13.25 -6.35
C TYR A 225 -10.61 -12.70 -6.52
N GLU A 226 -10.00 -12.25 -5.42
CA GLU A 226 -8.56 -12.03 -5.34
C GLU A 226 -7.90 -13.35 -4.99
N THR A 227 -6.82 -13.70 -5.69
CA THR A 227 -6.12 -14.96 -5.44
C THR A 227 -4.70 -14.72 -4.96
N LEU A 228 -4.29 -15.47 -3.95
CA LEU A 228 -2.93 -15.48 -3.42
C LEU A 228 -2.36 -16.89 -3.60
N VAL A 229 -1.20 -16.99 -4.25
CA VAL A 229 -0.58 -18.27 -4.57
C VAL A 229 0.64 -18.48 -3.66
N PHE A 230 0.73 -19.66 -3.07
CA PHE A 230 1.80 -20.03 -2.14
C PHE A 230 2.52 -21.28 -2.63
N HIS A 231 3.85 -21.22 -2.72
CA HIS A 231 4.66 -22.40 -3.01
C HIS A 231 4.66 -23.34 -1.81
N ALA A 232 4.32 -24.59 -2.06
CA ALA A 232 4.22 -25.62 -1.01
C ALA A 232 5.60 -26.17 -0.65
N THR A 233 6.43 -25.33 -0.06
CA THR A 233 7.83 -25.64 0.29
C THR A 233 8.05 -25.72 1.81
N GLY A 234 6.98 -25.89 2.58
CA GLY A 234 7.02 -25.87 4.04
C GLY A 234 6.74 -24.49 4.58
N VAL A 235 7.38 -23.47 4.03
CA VAL A 235 7.19 -22.07 4.43
C VAL A 235 5.89 -21.50 3.83
N GLY A 236 5.62 -21.81 2.58
CA GLY A 236 4.45 -21.25 1.89
C GLY A 236 3.13 -21.69 2.51
N GLY A 237 2.99 -22.97 2.80
CA GLY A 237 1.77 -23.48 3.45
C GLY A 237 1.58 -22.90 4.84
N LYS A 238 2.66 -22.74 5.58
CA LYS A 238 2.60 -22.14 6.92
C LYS A 238 2.25 -20.66 6.85
N ALA A 239 2.79 -19.93 5.90
CA ALA A 239 2.46 -18.52 5.70
C ALA A 239 0.98 -18.37 5.38
N MET A 240 0.44 -19.21 4.52
CA MET A 240 -0.98 -19.21 4.19
C MET A 240 -1.85 -19.53 5.40
N UNK A 241 -1.48 -20.53 5.96
CA UNK A 241 -2.32 -21.00 6.97
C UNK A 241 -2.26 -20.23 8.23
N GLU A 242 -1.07 -20.07 8.68
CA GLU A 242 -0.95 -19.49 10.00
C GLU A 242 -1.07 -17.97 9.98
N GLU A 243 -0.48 -17.31 9.00
CA GLU A 243 -0.49 -15.84 8.98
C GLU A 243 -1.77 -15.29 8.36
N LEU A 244 -2.13 -15.75 7.18
CA LEU A 244 -3.21 -15.10 6.41
C LEU A 244 -4.59 -15.67 6.73
N VAL A 245 -4.71 -16.98 6.94
CA VAL A 245 -5.99 -17.56 7.33
C VAL A 245 -6.34 -17.13 8.76
N ARG A 246 -5.39 -17.28 9.69
CA ARG A 246 -5.65 -16.86 11.09
C ARG A 246 -5.85 -15.37 11.22
N GLY A 247 -5.20 -14.57 10.37
CA GLY A 247 -5.35 -13.12 10.37
C GLY A 247 -6.60 -12.58 9.70
N GLY A 248 -7.40 -13.45 9.09
CA GLY A 248 -8.64 -13.04 8.43
C GLY A 248 -8.46 -12.46 7.03
N PHE A 249 -7.29 -12.60 6.43
CA PHE A 249 -7.02 -12.08 5.09
C PHE A 249 -7.54 -13.00 3.98
N ILE A 250 -7.75 -14.28 4.30
CA ILE A 250 -8.18 -15.29 3.33
C ILE A 250 -9.51 -15.87 3.77
N GLN A 251 -10.50 -15.86 2.90
CA GLN A 251 -11.85 -16.31 3.19
C GLN A 251 -12.18 -17.68 2.59
N GLY A 252 -11.31 -18.19 1.72
CA GLY A 252 -11.46 -19.54 1.16
C GLY A 252 -10.11 -20.08 0.74
N VAL A 253 -9.96 -21.38 0.67
CA VAL A 253 -8.69 -22.02 0.33
C VAL A 253 -8.92 -23.14 -0.68
N LEU A 254 -8.14 -23.15 -1.76
CA LEU A 254 -7.96 -24.31 -2.63
C LEU A 254 -6.54 -24.84 -2.39
N ASP A 255 -6.44 -25.83 -1.52
CA ASP A 255 -5.17 -26.43 -1.15
C ASP A 255 -4.90 -27.59 -2.12
N ILE A 256 -4.46 -27.23 -3.32
CA ILE A 256 -4.27 -28.17 -4.43
C ILE A 256 -3.06 -29.06 -4.19
N THR A 257 -2.00 -28.48 -3.61
CA THR A 257 -0.68 -29.08 -3.52
C THR A 257 -0.29 -29.30 -2.07
N THR A 258 -0.47 -30.51 -1.61
CA THR A 258 -0.26 -30.88 -0.21
C THR A 258 1.05 -31.65 -0.01
N THR A 259 2.00 -31.51 -0.92
CA THR A 259 3.29 -32.20 -0.92
C THR A 259 4.09 -32.05 0.37
N GLU A 260 3.85 -30.95 1.11
CA GLU A 260 4.53 -30.70 2.40
C GLU A 260 4.28 -31.82 3.42
N VAL A 261 3.13 -32.49 3.30
CA VAL A 261 2.79 -33.63 4.18
C VAL A 261 3.75 -34.81 3.91
N ALA A 262 4.06 -35.06 2.64
CA ALA A 262 5.00 -36.13 2.30
C ALA A 262 6.39 -35.86 2.90
N ASP A 263 6.88 -34.65 2.79
CA ASP A 263 8.17 -34.29 3.36
C ASP A 263 8.15 -34.39 4.90
N TYR A 264 7.03 -33.98 5.51
CA TYR A 264 6.87 -34.07 6.97
C TYR A 264 6.95 -35.51 7.47
N ILE A 265 6.23 -36.42 6.80
CA ILE A 265 6.12 -37.81 7.27
C ILE A 265 7.38 -38.61 6.95
N VAL A 266 7.99 -38.38 5.78
CA VAL A 266 9.14 -39.16 5.33
C VAL A 266 10.47 -38.52 5.74
N GLY A 267 10.54 -37.20 5.89
CA GLY A 267 11.75 -36.50 6.32
C GLY A 267 12.42 -35.66 5.25
N GLY A 268 11.65 -35.12 4.33
CA GLY A 268 12.16 -34.21 3.29
C GLY A 268 12.45 -32.81 3.82
N ILE A 269 13.08 -32.00 2.97
CA ILE A 269 13.52 -30.66 3.35
C ILE A 269 12.46 -29.59 3.25
N MET A 270 11.32 -29.90 2.59
CA MET A 270 10.23 -28.94 2.42
C MET A 270 9.00 -29.35 3.24
N ALA A 271 9.25 -29.75 4.48
CA ALA A 271 8.22 -30.32 5.36
C ALA A 271 7.36 -29.24 6.00
N CYS A 272 6.09 -29.52 6.11
CA CYS A 272 5.22 -28.82 7.04
C CYS A 272 5.52 -29.31 8.47
N ASP A 273 4.78 -28.82 9.43
CA ASP A 273 4.81 -29.36 10.79
C ASP A 273 3.45 -29.97 11.12
N GLU A 274 3.27 -30.40 12.37
CA GLU A 274 2.05 -31.05 12.83
C GLU A 274 0.81 -30.14 12.77
N THR A 275 0.98 -28.83 12.59
CA THR A 275 -0.13 -27.90 12.55
C THR A 275 -0.75 -27.72 11.15
N ARG A 276 -0.21 -28.39 10.13
CA ARG A 276 -0.72 -28.26 8.75
C ARG A 276 -2.23 -28.53 8.72
N PHE A 277 -2.99 -27.66 8.12
CA PHE A 277 -4.46 -27.62 8.00
C PHE A 277 -5.17 -27.09 9.24
N ASP A 278 -4.51 -26.97 10.39
CA ASP A 278 -5.20 -26.58 11.64
C ASP A 278 -5.84 -25.20 11.55
N ALA A 279 -5.18 -24.22 10.92
CA ALA A 279 -5.70 -22.86 10.84
C ALA A 279 -7.02 -22.81 10.04
N VAL A 280 -7.08 -23.50 8.91
CA VAL A 280 -8.28 -23.54 8.07
C VAL A 280 -9.44 -24.18 8.85
N ILE A 281 -9.15 -25.23 9.59
CA ILE A 281 -10.15 -25.95 10.38
C ILE A 281 -10.62 -25.09 11.56
N ASP A 282 -9.70 -24.49 12.30
CA ASP A 282 -10.02 -23.66 13.48
C ASP A 282 -10.84 -22.43 13.11
N LYS A 283 -10.50 -21.79 11.99
CA LYS A 283 -11.19 -20.58 11.53
C LYS A 283 -12.41 -20.88 10.67
N LYS A 284 -12.71 -22.17 10.45
CA LYS A 284 -13.89 -22.63 9.72
C LYS A 284 -13.94 -22.06 8.30
N ILE A 285 -12.77 -22.03 7.64
CA ILE A 285 -12.65 -21.51 6.28
C ILE A 285 -13.09 -22.60 5.29
N PRO A 286 -13.96 -22.29 4.33
CA PRO A 286 -14.29 -23.24 3.26
C PRO A 286 -13.04 -23.70 2.51
N LEU A 287 -12.94 -25.01 2.28
CA LEU A 287 -11.73 -25.65 1.79
C LEU A 287 -12.04 -26.62 0.66
N VAL A 288 -11.34 -26.44 -0.46
CA VAL A 288 -11.22 -27.48 -1.50
C VAL A 288 -9.78 -27.99 -1.42
N LEU A 289 -9.63 -29.31 -1.29
CA LEU A 289 -8.31 -29.91 -1.09
C LEU A 289 -8.04 -30.95 -2.14
N SER A 290 -6.80 -31.05 -2.61
CA SER A 290 -6.34 -32.13 -3.45
C SER A 290 -4.98 -32.64 -2.95
N VAL A 291 -4.42 -33.58 -3.71
CA VAL A 291 -3.25 -34.36 -3.28
C VAL A 291 -2.04 -34.09 -4.17
N GLY A 292 -1.98 -32.90 -4.72
CA GLY A 292 -0.90 -32.55 -5.65
C GLY A 292 0.49 -32.76 -5.08
N ALA A 293 1.33 -33.41 -5.88
CA ALA A 293 2.75 -33.65 -5.59
C ALA A 293 3.03 -34.48 -4.34
N LEU A 294 2.07 -35.28 -3.89
CA LEU A 294 2.32 -36.28 -2.84
C LEU A 294 3.08 -37.51 -3.39
N ASP A 295 3.32 -37.54 -4.69
CA ASP A 295 4.15 -38.58 -5.31
C ASP A 295 5.64 -38.41 -5.03
N MET A 296 6.03 -37.31 -4.38
CA MET A 296 7.45 -36.99 -4.17
C MET A 296 7.78 -36.50 -2.78
N VAL A 297 9.02 -36.78 -2.36
CA VAL A 297 9.67 -36.20 -1.20
C VAL A 297 10.88 -35.41 -1.71
N ASN A 298 11.09 -34.22 -1.19
CA ASN A 298 12.13 -33.31 -1.66
C ASN A 298 13.37 -33.40 -0.79
N PHE A 299 14.53 -33.58 -1.42
CA PHE A 299 15.83 -33.55 -0.78
C PHE A 299 16.74 -32.55 -1.51
N GLY A 300 17.86 -32.24 -0.92
CA GLY A 300 18.87 -31.38 -1.52
C GLY A 300 19.63 -32.08 -2.65
N ALA A 301 20.91 -31.74 -2.83
CA ALA A 301 21.74 -32.39 -3.83
C ALA A 301 21.71 -33.90 -3.62
N HIS A 302 21.96 -34.67 -4.69
CA HIS A 302 21.83 -36.12 -4.69
C HIS A 302 22.56 -36.80 -3.53
N ASP A 303 23.75 -36.30 -3.19
CA ASP A 303 24.57 -36.87 -2.11
C ASP A 303 24.01 -36.58 -0.70
N THR A 304 23.01 -35.71 -0.58
CA THR A 304 22.36 -35.42 0.71
C THR A 304 21.21 -36.37 1.05
N ILE A 305 20.83 -37.25 0.11
CA ILE A 305 19.73 -38.19 0.33
C ILE A 305 20.16 -39.19 1.39
N PRO A 306 19.34 -39.43 2.44
CA PRO A 306 19.72 -40.40 3.47
C PRO A 306 20.03 -41.80 2.92
N ALA A 307 21.04 -42.47 3.47
CA ALA A 307 21.46 -43.78 3.01
C ALA A 307 20.37 -44.84 3.03
N ALA A 308 19.42 -44.70 3.94
CA ALA A 308 18.26 -45.60 4.03
C ALA A 308 17.39 -45.61 2.77
N PHE A 309 17.51 -44.58 1.93
CA PHE A 309 16.73 -44.45 0.71
C PHE A 309 17.55 -44.75 -0.56
N SER A 310 18.69 -45.39 -0.43
CA SER A 310 19.61 -45.65 -1.58
C SER A 310 18.96 -46.47 -2.69
N ASP A 311 17.99 -47.33 -2.38
CA ASP A 311 17.29 -48.18 -3.35
C ASP A 311 16.00 -47.54 -3.91
N ARG A 312 15.72 -46.32 -3.52
CA ARG A 312 14.48 -45.66 -3.91
C ARG A 312 14.59 -45.03 -5.31
N LYS A 313 13.44 -44.83 -5.92
CA LYS A 313 13.36 -44.16 -7.21
C LYS A 313 13.58 -42.65 -7.02
N ILE A 314 14.69 -42.18 -7.59
CA ILE A 314 15.13 -40.79 -7.46
C ILE A 314 15.09 -40.10 -8.82
N HIS A 315 14.56 -38.88 -8.85
CA HIS A 315 14.60 -38.01 -10.02
C HIS A 315 15.37 -36.75 -9.67
N ILE A 316 16.44 -36.48 -10.41
CA ILE A 316 17.25 -35.28 -10.18
C ILE A 316 16.56 -34.11 -10.88
N HIS A 317 16.01 -33.19 -10.08
CA HIS A 317 15.36 -31.99 -10.60
C HIS A 317 16.42 -30.97 -11.06
N ASN A 318 17.43 -30.74 -10.24
CA ASN A 318 18.59 -29.91 -10.57
C ASN A 318 19.73 -30.27 -9.60
N GLU A 319 20.84 -29.55 -9.70
CA GLU A 319 22.01 -29.85 -8.86
C GLU A 319 21.73 -29.75 -7.36
N GLN A 320 20.74 -28.95 -6.97
CA GLN A 320 20.45 -28.69 -5.56
C GLN A 320 19.19 -29.40 -5.05
N ILE A 321 18.37 -29.97 -5.92
CA ILE A 321 17.07 -30.55 -5.54
C ILE A 321 16.95 -31.94 -6.19
N SER A 322 16.73 -32.95 -5.35
CA SER A 322 16.45 -34.33 -5.75
C SER A 322 15.07 -34.71 -5.23
N LEU A 323 14.34 -35.46 -6.06
CA LEU A 323 12.98 -35.93 -5.74
C LEU A 323 12.99 -37.43 -5.58
N MET A 324 12.28 -37.93 -4.57
CA MET A 324 12.15 -39.36 -4.29
C MET A 324 10.69 -39.76 -4.40
N ARG A 325 10.38 -40.77 -5.20
CA ARG A 325 9.02 -41.27 -5.36
C ARG A 325 8.53 -41.90 -4.05
N THR A 326 7.34 -41.50 -3.62
CA THR A 326 6.70 -42.06 -2.42
C THR A 326 6.12 -43.46 -2.68
N THR A 327 6.14 -44.29 -1.64
CA THR A 327 5.68 -45.69 -1.71
C THR A 327 4.19 -45.82 -1.36
N VAL A 328 3.64 -47.02 -1.60
CA VAL A 328 2.27 -47.37 -1.20
C VAL A 328 2.06 -47.09 0.30
N GLU A 329 2.97 -47.59 1.14
CA GLU A 329 2.84 -47.45 2.59
C GLU A 329 2.94 -45.99 3.05
N GLU A 330 3.84 -45.24 2.43
CA GLU A 330 3.97 -43.80 2.72
C GLU A 330 2.69 -43.06 2.32
N ASN A 331 2.14 -43.36 1.16
CA ASN A 331 0.92 -42.71 0.68
C ASN A 331 -0.27 -43.00 1.61
N LYS A 332 -0.36 -44.18 2.18
CA LYS A 332 -1.39 -44.49 3.20
C LYS A 332 -1.24 -43.61 4.42
N LYS A 333 0.01 -43.36 4.85
CA LYS A 333 0.26 -42.46 6.00
C LYS A 333 -0.12 -41.02 5.68
N PHE A 334 0.13 -40.53 4.44
CA PHE A 334 -0.31 -39.21 4.03
C PHE A 334 -1.82 -39.08 4.10
N ALA A 335 -2.52 -40.11 3.58
CA ALA A 335 -3.98 -40.12 3.60
C ALA A 335 -4.53 -40.10 5.02
N GLN A 336 -3.89 -40.86 5.92
CA GLN A 336 -4.28 -40.88 7.35
C GLN A 336 -4.11 -39.50 7.99
N PHE A 337 -2.97 -38.84 7.76
CA PHE A 337 -2.70 -37.52 8.31
C PHE A 337 -3.77 -36.52 7.83
N ILE A 338 -4.02 -36.50 6.52
CA ILE A 338 -4.97 -35.55 5.92
C ILE A 338 -6.38 -35.83 6.43
N ALA A 339 -6.82 -37.09 6.39
CA ALA A 339 -8.18 -37.45 6.80
C ALA A 339 -8.42 -37.15 8.28
N ASP A 340 -7.44 -37.45 9.15
CA ASP A 340 -7.55 -37.17 10.58
C ASP A 340 -7.78 -35.69 10.85
N LYS A 341 -7.08 -34.83 10.09
CA LYS A 341 -7.26 -33.37 10.21
C LYS A 341 -8.64 -32.94 9.69
N LEU A 342 -8.99 -33.36 8.46
CA LEU A 342 -10.23 -32.91 7.82
C LEU A 342 -11.48 -33.41 8.55
N ASN A 343 -11.41 -34.57 9.19
CA ASN A 343 -12.55 -35.12 9.95
C ASN A 343 -12.93 -34.25 11.14
N LYS A 344 -12.04 -33.34 11.57
CA LYS A 344 -12.31 -32.38 12.64
C LYS A 344 -13.00 -31.09 12.15
N SER A 345 -13.14 -30.92 10.85
CA SER A 345 -13.66 -29.67 10.28
C SER A 345 -15.18 -29.55 10.52
N LEU A 346 -15.60 -28.35 10.91
CA LEU A 346 -17.02 -28.00 11.09
C LEU A 346 -17.51 -27.10 9.95
N SER A 347 -16.66 -26.78 8.97
CA SER A 347 -17.05 -26.00 7.81
C SER A 347 -17.11 -26.87 6.55
N THR A 348 -17.39 -26.27 5.41
CA THR A 348 -17.52 -26.99 4.15
C THR A 348 -16.15 -27.40 3.61
N VAL A 349 -15.99 -28.71 3.35
CA VAL A 349 -14.76 -29.28 2.79
C VAL A 349 -15.15 -30.17 1.59
N THR A 350 -14.48 -29.97 0.46
CA THR A 350 -14.57 -30.88 -0.68
C THR A 350 -13.17 -31.35 -1.02
N VAL A 351 -12.95 -32.65 -0.99
CA VAL A 351 -11.69 -33.25 -1.43
C VAL A 351 -11.89 -33.74 -2.87
N CYS A 352 -11.04 -33.25 -3.77
CA CYS A 352 -11.07 -33.61 -5.19
C CYS A 352 -9.82 -34.41 -5.52
N LEU A 353 -10.00 -35.63 -5.97
CA LEU A 353 -8.90 -36.58 -6.21
C LEU A 353 -8.76 -36.90 -7.69
N PRO A 354 -7.59 -36.59 -8.30
CA PRO A 354 -7.38 -36.88 -9.71
C PRO A 354 -6.93 -38.33 -9.87
N GLN A 355 -7.69 -39.11 -10.63
CA GLN A 355 -7.45 -40.55 -10.78
C GLN A 355 -6.33 -40.90 -11.78
N LYS A 356 -5.88 -39.92 -12.62
CA LYS A 356 -4.90 -40.20 -13.66
C LYS A 356 -3.50 -39.62 -13.38
N GLY A 357 -3.23 -39.22 -12.13
CA GLY A 357 -1.92 -38.73 -11.72
C GLY A 357 -2.00 -37.42 -10.97
N ILE A 358 -1.03 -37.23 -10.08
CA ILE A 358 -1.07 -36.16 -9.08
C ILE A 358 0.05 -35.11 -9.26
N SER A 359 0.86 -35.25 -10.30
CA SER A 359 1.91 -34.27 -10.64
C SER A 359 2.30 -34.42 -12.10
N ALA A 360 3.02 -33.42 -12.62
CA ALA A 360 3.47 -33.46 -14.02
C ALA A 360 4.35 -34.68 -14.31
N ILE A 361 5.02 -35.24 -13.31
CA ILE A 361 5.87 -36.43 -13.52
C ILE A 361 5.21 -37.72 -13.05
N ASP A 362 3.94 -37.67 -12.67
CA ASP A 362 3.13 -38.84 -12.34
C ASP A 362 2.10 -39.05 -13.45
N ALA A 363 2.58 -39.47 -14.60
CA ALA A 363 1.78 -39.69 -15.79
C ALA A 363 2.44 -40.79 -16.66
N PRO A 364 1.69 -41.47 -17.54
CA PRO A 364 2.31 -42.52 -18.35
C PRO A 364 3.57 -42.01 -19.09
N GLY A 365 4.65 -42.78 -18.97
CA GLY A 365 5.92 -42.43 -19.57
C GLY A 365 6.79 -41.50 -18.76
N MET A 366 6.29 -40.98 -17.63
CA MET A 366 7.02 -40.03 -16.80
C MET A 366 7.73 -40.76 -15.64
N PRO A 367 8.77 -40.11 -15.04
CA PRO A 367 9.62 -40.79 -14.06
C PRO A 367 8.91 -41.34 -12.82
N PHE A 368 7.85 -40.67 -12.35
CA PHE A 368 7.18 -41.09 -11.11
C PHE A 368 5.84 -41.76 -11.34
N TYR A 369 5.57 -42.17 -12.59
CA TYR A 369 4.32 -42.90 -12.88
C TYR A 369 4.27 -44.19 -12.09
N ASP A 370 3.36 -44.27 -11.12
CA ASP A 370 3.17 -45.44 -10.26
C ASP A 370 1.69 -45.49 -9.86
N PRO A 371 0.86 -46.10 -10.72
CA PRO A 371 -0.59 -46.10 -10.44
C PRO A 371 -0.94 -46.84 -9.17
N GLU A 372 -0.16 -47.83 -8.76
CA GLU A 372 -0.43 -48.56 -7.51
C GLU A 372 -0.27 -47.67 -6.31
N ALA A 373 0.84 -46.90 -6.24
CA ALA A 373 1.07 -46.00 -5.12
C ALA A 373 0.04 -44.85 -5.11
N THR A 374 -0.25 -44.30 -6.27
CA THR A 374 -1.23 -43.22 -6.38
C THR A 374 -2.63 -43.70 -6.00
N SER A 375 -3.04 -44.89 -6.49
CA SER A 375 -4.34 -45.47 -6.12
C SER A 375 -4.44 -45.77 -4.62
N ALA A 376 -3.33 -46.19 -4.02
CA ALA A 376 -3.32 -46.43 -2.55
C ALA A 376 -3.63 -45.16 -1.78
N LEU A 377 -3.06 -44.04 -2.23
CA LEU A 377 -3.34 -42.73 -1.62
C LEU A 377 -4.83 -42.36 -1.74
N LEU A 378 -5.36 -42.46 -2.96
CA LEU A 378 -6.76 -42.08 -3.21
C LEU A 378 -7.73 -42.99 -2.47
N ASP A 379 -7.48 -44.31 -2.51
CA ASP A 379 -8.36 -45.29 -1.86
C ASP A 379 -8.36 -45.12 -0.33
N GLU A 380 -7.18 -44.92 0.24
CA GLU A 380 -7.04 -44.76 1.70
C GLU A 380 -7.73 -43.48 2.15
N LEU A 381 -7.56 -42.39 1.42
CA LEU A 381 -8.21 -41.12 1.74
C LEU A 381 -9.73 -41.25 1.62
N ASN A 382 -10.21 -41.89 0.57
CA ASN A 382 -11.64 -42.11 0.35
C ASN A 382 -12.25 -42.94 1.48
N THR A 383 -11.51 -43.94 1.99
CA THR A 383 -11.96 -44.82 3.07
C THR A 383 -11.97 -44.06 4.40
N ARG A 384 -10.93 -43.31 4.72
CA ARG A 384 -10.74 -42.69 6.03
C ARG A 384 -11.53 -41.41 6.23
N LEU A 385 -11.82 -40.69 5.16
CA LEU A 385 -12.57 -39.43 5.26
C LEU A 385 -14.02 -39.73 5.58
N VAL A 386 -14.52 -39.22 6.71
CA VAL A 386 -15.90 -39.36 7.08
C VAL A 386 -16.75 -38.37 6.31
N LYS A 387 -17.56 -38.87 5.36
CA LYS A 387 -18.38 -38.04 4.49
C LYS A 387 -19.61 -37.57 5.27
N THR A 388 -19.92 -36.28 5.17
CA THR A 388 -21.10 -35.66 5.77
C THR A 388 -21.73 -34.75 4.74
N GLU A 389 -22.81 -34.08 5.09
CA GLU A 389 -23.43 -33.08 4.23
C GLU A 389 -22.43 -31.98 3.86
N ASN A 390 -21.52 -31.61 4.77
CA ASN A 390 -20.55 -30.55 4.57
C ASN A 390 -19.13 -31.04 4.29
N ARG A 391 -18.93 -32.35 4.19
CA ARG A 391 -17.61 -32.95 3.94
C ARG A 391 -17.73 -34.00 2.86
N GLN A 392 -17.30 -33.65 1.65
CA GLN A 392 -17.50 -34.51 0.48
C GLN A 392 -16.17 -34.87 -0.15
N LEU A 393 -16.16 -36.02 -0.86
CA LEU A 393 -14.99 -36.44 -1.61
C LEU A 393 -15.45 -36.83 -3.02
N LYS A 394 -14.73 -36.31 -4.02
CA LYS A 394 -15.01 -36.59 -5.45
C LYS A 394 -13.80 -37.25 -6.08
N LEU A 395 -14.02 -38.43 -6.67
CA LEU A 395 -13.03 -39.11 -7.49
C LEU A 395 -13.27 -38.69 -8.94
N LEU A 396 -12.26 -38.05 -9.57
CA LEU A 396 -12.42 -37.46 -10.89
C LEU A 396 -11.50 -38.13 -11.92
N PRO A 397 -12.01 -38.49 -13.09
CA PRO A 397 -11.25 -39.27 -14.06
C PRO A 397 -10.28 -38.40 -14.90
N TYR A 398 -9.50 -37.58 -14.22
CA TYR A 398 -8.59 -36.64 -14.86
C TYR A 398 -7.23 -36.70 -14.19
N HIS A 399 -6.21 -36.25 -14.90
CA HIS A 399 -4.91 -35.91 -14.34
C HIS A 399 -5.01 -34.54 -13.63
N ILE A 400 -4.19 -34.31 -12.60
CA ILE A 400 -4.27 -33.05 -11.83
C ILE A 400 -4.08 -31.82 -12.72
N ASN A 401 -3.26 -31.92 -13.77
CA ASN A 401 -3.00 -30.79 -14.66
C ASN A 401 -3.94 -30.73 -15.87
N ASP A 402 -4.95 -31.59 -15.94
CA ASP A 402 -5.98 -31.47 -16.98
C ASP A 402 -6.87 -30.26 -16.71
N PRO A 403 -7.26 -29.51 -17.75
CA PRO A 403 -8.18 -28.37 -17.56
C PRO A 403 -9.49 -28.75 -16.87
N GLU A 404 -10.00 -29.96 -17.15
CA GLU A 404 -11.24 -30.46 -16.55
C GLU A 404 -11.10 -30.58 -15.03
N PHE A 405 -9.89 -30.96 -14.55
CA PHE A 405 -9.67 -31.08 -13.09
C PHE A 405 -9.64 -29.70 -12.44
N ALA A 406 -8.97 -28.73 -13.03
CA ALA A 406 -8.97 -27.35 -12.53
C ALA A 406 -10.39 -26.80 -12.47
N ASN A 407 -11.18 -27.03 -13.51
CA ASN A 407 -12.57 -26.59 -13.52
C ASN A 407 -13.39 -27.25 -12.42
N ALA A 408 -13.16 -28.54 -12.18
CA ALA A 408 -13.86 -29.25 -11.10
C ALA A 408 -13.52 -28.68 -9.72
N LEU A 409 -12.26 -28.30 -9.52
CA LEU A 409 -11.83 -27.66 -8.25
C LEU A 409 -12.56 -26.34 -8.06
N VAL A 410 -12.61 -25.51 -9.08
CA VAL A 410 -13.26 -24.19 -8.99
C VAL A 410 -14.77 -24.35 -8.85
N ASP A 411 -15.39 -25.27 -9.59
CA ASP A 411 -16.83 -25.55 -9.45
C ASP A 411 -17.18 -25.98 -8.03
N ALA A 412 -16.37 -26.84 -7.43
CA ALA A 412 -16.57 -27.26 -6.03
C ALA A 412 -16.49 -26.06 -5.08
N PHE A 413 -15.53 -25.18 -5.30
CA PHE A 413 -15.36 -23.99 -4.48
C PHE A 413 -16.54 -23.02 -4.65
N LEU A 414 -16.94 -22.75 -5.89
CA LEU A 414 -18.04 -21.82 -6.16
C LEU A 414 -19.36 -22.31 -5.56
N SER A 415 -19.58 -23.64 -5.51
CA SER A 415 -20.79 -24.20 -4.94
C SER A 415 -20.90 -23.95 -3.42
N MET A 416 -19.82 -23.60 -2.76
CA MET A 416 -19.81 -23.25 -1.33
C MET A 416 -20.35 -21.86 -1.07
N ASP A 417 -20.46 -21.00 -2.09
CA ASP A 417 -21.10 -19.67 -2.07
C ASP A 417 -20.60 -18.79 -0.93
N ILE A 418 -19.29 -18.60 -0.85
CA ILE A 418 -18.70 -17.86 0.27
C ILE A 418 -18.98 -16.34 0.18
N LYS A 419 -19.36 -15.82 -1.00
CA LYS A 419 -19.69 -14.40 -1.15
C LYS A 419 -20.87 -13.99 -0.28
N ALA A 420 -21.88 -14.87 -0.14
CA ALA A 420 -23.06 -14.58 0.66
C ALA A 420 -22.79 -14.64 2.18
N SER A 421 -21.88 -15.51 2.63
CA SER A 421 -21.59 -15.68 4.07
C SER A 421 -20.48 -14.75 4.56
N SER A 422 -19.52 -14.36 3.71
CA SER A 422 -18.38 -13.54 4.11
C SER A 422 -18.72 -12.05 4.25
N ALA A 423 -19.73 -11.55 3.53
CA ALA A 423 -20.14 -10.15 3.60
C ALA A 423 -20.59 -9.78 5.02
N ILE A 424 -21.24 -10.73 5.72
CA ILE A 424 -21.71 -10.53 7.10
C ILE A 424 -20.54 -10.53 8.07
N THR A 425 -19.58 -11.43 7.88
CA THR A 425 -18.41 -11.58 8.77
C THR A 425 -17.45 -10.41 8.65
N GLN A 426 -17.22 -9.90 7.43
CA GLN A 426 -16.35 -8.72 7.21
C GLN A 426 -16.96 -7.47 7.84
N LYS A 427 -18.26 -7.27 7.71
CA LYS A 427 -18.94 -6.17 8.38
C LYS A 427 -18.78 -6.23 9.90
N ASN A 428 -18.89 -7.41 10.47
CA ASN A 428 -18.76 -7.60 11.91
C ASN A 428 -17.33 -7.39 12.41
N ASN A 429 -16.33 -7.79 11.64
CA ASN A 429 -14.91 -7.58 11.99
C ASN A 429 -14.49 -6.12 11.84
N MET A 430 -15.00 -5.42 10.85
CA MET A 430 -14.75 -3.98 10.69
C MET A 430 -15.44 -3.13 11.75
N VAL A 431 -16.63 -3.53 12.17
CA VAL A 431 -17.37 -2.88 13.26
C VAL A 431 -16.65 -3.04 14.60
N UNK A 432 -16.16 -3.92 14.70
CA UNK A 432 -15.36 -4.21 15.83
C UNK A 432 -14.16 -3.36 15.97
N GLN A 433 -13.68 -3.13 15.01
CA GLN A 433 -12.55 -2.21 15.06
C GLN A 433 -12.92 -0.74 15.17
N UNK A 434 -14.00 -0.49 14.86
CA UNK A 434 -14.47 0.84 14.79
C UNK A 434 -15.47 1.29 15.81
N GLN A 435 -15.55 0.54 16.75
CA GLN A 435 -16.58 0.96 17.68
C GLN A 435 -16.15 1.95 18.77
N ASP A 436 -15.05 2.57 18.66
CA ASP A 436 -14.65 3.54 19.68
C ASP A 436 -14.35 4.95 19.15
N THR A 437 -15.30 5.54 18.45
CA THR A 437 -15.50 6.99 18.43
C THR A 437 -16.67 7.37 17.53
N ASN A 438 -17.62 7.97 18.17
CA ASN A 438 -18.69 8.86 17.64
C ASN A 438 -20.03 8.23 17.30
N GLU A 439 -20.91 8.44 18.24
CA GLU A 439 -22.34 8.49 18.01
C GLU A 439 -22.72 9.74 17.24
N LYS A 440 -23.68 9.58 16.34
CA LYS A 440 -24.51 10.57 15.62
C LYS A 440 -23.99 10.93 14.24
N GLU A 441 -24.74 10.90 13.23
CA GLU A 441 -26.18 10.98 12.99
C GLU A 441 -26.55 10.26 11.69
N SER A 442 -27.73 9.71 11.64
CA SER A 442 -28.32 9.05 10.50
C SER A 442 -28.97 10.04 9.53
N SER A 443 -28.71 9.91 8.27
CA SER A 443 -29.64 10.38 7.27
C SER A 443 -29.66 9.43 6.09
N SER A 444 -30.83 8.93 5.85
CA SER A 444 -31.15 7.99 4.79
C SER A 444 -31.04 8.64 3.41
N GLY A 445 -30.18 8.13 2.57
CA GLY A 445 -30.12 8.52 1.17
C GLY A 445 -30.18 7.29 0.28
N GLN A 446 -31.12 7.31 -0.64
CA GLN A 446 -31.32 6.23 -1.61
C GLN A 446 -30.11 6.03 -2.52
N LYS A 447 -29.72 4.78 -2.67
CA LYS A 447 -28.67 4.38 -3.61
C LYS A 447 -29.25 4.31 -5.03
N THR A 448 -28.78 5.14 -5.91
CA THR A 448 -28.96 4.96 -7.33
C THR A 448 -27.66 4.43 -7.93
N SER A 449 -27.76 3.29 -8.56
CA SER A 449 -26.63 2.64 -9.21
C SER A 449 -26.37 3.30 -10.58
N ASP A 450 -25.54 4.29 -10.58
CA ASP A 450 -25.00 4.82 -11.82
C ASP A 450 -23.49 4.97 -11.64
N SER A 451 -22.74 4.38 -12.54
CA SER A 451 -21.28 4.29 -12.45
C SER A 451 -20.58 5.59 -12.88
N SER A 452 -21.31 6.70 -12.97
CA SER A 452 -20.69 8.00 -13.10
C SER A 452 -20.22 8.47 -11.73
N ILE A 453 -18.99 8.90 -11.63
CA ILE A 453 -18.46 9.50 -10.41
C ILE A 453 -19.31 10.71 -10.11
N ILE A 454 -20.23 10.58 -9.17
CA ILE A 454 -21.06 11.72 -8.75
C ILE A 454 -20.23 12.50 -7.74
N TRP A 455 -19.47 13.46 -8.25
CA TRP A 455 -18.83 14.41 -7.36
C TRP A 455 -19.87 15.46 -7.00
N ARG A 456 -20.07 15.66 -5.71
CA ARG A 456 -20.86 16.77 -5.22
C ARG A 456 -19.91 17.72 -4.52
N PRO A 457 -19.84 18.98 -4.97
CA PRO A 457 -19.02 19.93 -4.24
C PRO A 457 -19.52 19.97 -2.80
N PRO A 458 -18.66 19.79 -1.83
CA PRO A 458 -19.12 19.95 -0.45
C PRO A 458 -19.58 21.38 -0.26
N VAL A 459 -20.80 21.54 0.19
CA VAL A 459 -21.36 22.86 0.50
C VAL A 459 -20.54 23.48 1.62
N ASP A 460 -20.11 22.64 2.55
CA ASP A 460 -19.15 22.99 3.58
C ASP A 460 -17.91 22.13 3.39
N PHE A 461 -16.75 22.69 3.58
CA PHE A 461 -15.49 21.98 3.42
C PHE A 461 -15.13 21.32 4.77
N PRO A 462 -15.66 20.12 5.06
CA PRO A 462 -15.53 19.56 6.42
C PRO A 462 -14.11 19.25 6.84
N ASP A 463 -13.23 18.97 5.87
CA ASP A 463 -11.84 18.66 6.15
C ASP A 463 -10.91 19.84 5.94
N ALA A 464 -11.48 21.01 5.62
CA ALA A 464 -10.67 22.18 5.33
C ALA A 464 -10.26 22.90 6.62
N ARG A 465 -8.99 23.26 6.70
CA ARG A 465 -8.51 24.12 7.77
C ARG A 465 -9.07 25.53 7.53
N PRO A 466 -9.57 26.20 8.59
CA PRO A 466 -10.18 27.53 8.41
C PRO A 466 -9.26 28.53 7.72
N GLU A 467 -7.95 28.50 8.03
CA GLU A 467 -6.98 29.42 7.44
C GLU A 467 -6.83 29.19 5.94
N THR A 468 -6.77 27.94 5.52
CA THR A 468 -6.65 27.57 4.10
C THR A 468 -7.88 28.01 3.33
N LEU A 469 -9.06 27.71 3.86
CA LEU A 469 -10.32 28.06 3.22
C LEU A 469 -10.48 29.57 3.11
N GLN A 470 -10.14 30.31 4.17
CA GLN A 470 -10.21 31.77 4.19
C GLN A 470 -9.29 32.38 3.12
N LYS A 471 -8.09 31.84 2.99
CA LYS A 471 -7.13 32.28 1.99
C LYS A 471 -7.66 32.06 0.57
N THR A 472 -8.25 30.89 0.32
CA THR A 472 -8.86 30.58 -1.00
C THR A 472 -10.00 31.53 -1.30
N LYS A 473 -10.89 31.78 -0.34
CA LYS A 473 -12.00 32.71 -0.51
C LYS A 473 -11.52 34.13 -0.81
N SER A 474 -10.47 34.58 -0.12
CA SER A 474 -9.88 35.90 -0.34
C SER A 474 -9.30 36.03 -1.73
N ILE A 475 -8.59 35.00 -2.22
CA ILE A 475 -8.03 35.00 -3.57
C ILE A 475 -9.14 35.06 -4.61
N LEU A 476 -10.17 34.23 -4.46
CA LEU A 476 -11.29 34.18 -5.41
C LEU A 476 -12.05 35.51 -5.44
N HIS A 477 -12.20 36.15 -4.30
CA HIS A 477 -12.83 37.46 -4.22
C HIS A 477 -12.05 38.50 -5.01
N LYS A 478 -10.72 38.54 -4.86
CA LYS A 478 -9.84 39.47 -5.61
C LYS A 478 -9.91 39.18 -7.12
N VAL A 479 -9.91 37.92 -7.52
CA VAL A 479 -9.96 37.52 -8.92
C VAL A 479 -11.30 37.95 -9.53
N LYS A 480 -12.40 37.70 -8.89
CA LYS A 480 -13.72 38.10 -9.33
C LYS A 480 -13.89 39.58 -9.41
N UNK A 481 -13.28 40.21 -8.60
CA UNK A 481 -13.27 41.59 -8.60
C UNK A 481 -12.63 42.16 -9.78
N LYS A 482 -11.56 41.76 -10.02
CA LYS A 482 -10.83 42.25 -11.17
C LYS A 482 -11.49 41.86 -12.50
N SER A 483 -11.93 40.66 -12.62
CA SER A 483 -12.63 40.19 -13.81
C SER A 483 -13.91 40.99 -14.06
N GLY A 484 -14.64 41.34 -13.00
CA GLY A 484 -15.86 42.16 -13.12
C GLY A 484 -15.57 43.60 -13.57
N GLU A 485 -14.36 44.10 -13.33
CA GLU A 485 -13.91 45.39 -13.81
C GLU A 485 -13.39 45.36 -15.26
N GLY A 486 -13.44 44.20 -15.90
CA GLY A 486 -12.93 44.01 -17.25
C GLY A 486 -11.42 43.90 -17.34
N ILE A 487 -10.75 43.64 -16.19
CA ILE A 487 -9.29 43.50 -16.16
C ILE A 487 -8.93 42.00 -16.29
N PRO A 488 -8.16 41.64 -17.31
CA PRO A 488 -7.81 40.24 -17.48
C PRO A 488 -7.03 39.68 -16.29
N VAL A 489 -7.38 38.47 -15.86
CA VAL A 489 -6.67 37.76 -14.82
C VAL A 489 -5.39 37.18 -15.42
N ILE A 490 -4.25 37.59 -14.93
CA ILE A 490 -2.94 37.17 -15.47
C ILE A 490 -2.22 36.36 -14.42
N TRP A 491 -1.85 35.14 -14.78
CA TRP A 491 -1.14 34.23 -13.89
C TRP A 491 0.21 33.82 -14.49
N SER A 492 1.15 33.57 -13.64
CA SER A 492 2.51 33.28 -14.10
C SER A 492 3.14 32.13 -13.33
N ARG A 493 3.97 31.42 -14.02
CA ARG A 493 4.85 30.39 -13.46
C ARG A 493 6.22 31.01 -13.19
N VAL A 494 7.00 30.47 -12.27
CA VAL A 494 8.20 31.11 -11.78
C VAL A 494 9.44 30.20 -11.87
N LEU A 495 10.58 30.81 -12.24
CA LEU A 495 11.86 30.13 -12.43
C LEU A 495 12.78 30.16 -11.21
N GLY A 496 12.67 31.18 -10.37
CA GLY A 496 13.55 31.29 -9.21
C GLY A 496 13.32 32.57 -8.40
N THR A 497 14.02 32.67 -7.30
CA THR A 497 13.78 33.69 -6.26
C THR A 497 13.95 35.11 -6.69
N GLY A 498 14.92 35.40 -7.58
CA GLY A 498 15.21 36.76 -8.04
C GLY A 498 14.08 37.39 -8.85
N HIS A 499 13.37 36.58 -9.63
CA HIS A 499 12.26 37.07 -10.46
C HIS A 499 11.01 37.32 -9.62
N ILE A 500 10.82 36.57 -8.57
CA ILE A 500 9.63 36.66 -7.74
C ILE A 500 9.62 37.94 -6.92
N ARG A 501 10.75 38.30 -6.34
CA ARG A 501 10.86 39.46 -5.48
C ARG A 501 10.50 40.75 -6.20
N ARG A 502 10.92 40.89 -7.46
CA ARG A 502 10.60 42.08 -8.25
C ARG A 502 9.13 42.16 -8.65
N ARG A 503 8.54 41.01 -8.99
CA ARG A 503 7.15 40.97 -9.46
C ARG A 503 6.13 41.16 -8.33
N SER A 504 6.48 40.77 -7.11
CA SER A 504 5.58 40.90 -5.98
C SER A 504 5.51 42.32 -5.42
N GLU A 505 6.48 43.17 -5.80
CA GLU A 505 6.61 44.54 -5.25
C GLU A 505 6.07 45.63 -6.16
N GLU A 506 5.66 45.31 -7.42
CA GLU A 506 5.11 46.32 -8.33
C GLU A 506 3.60 46.49 -8.11
N PRO A 507 3.14 47.71 -7.74
CA PRO A 507 1.70 47.94 -7.55
C PRO A 507 0.98 48.01 -8.89
N GLY A 508 -0.21 47.54 -8.96
CA GLY A 508 -1.10 47.71 -10.08
C GLY A 508 -1.25 46.56 -11.07
N UNK A 509 -0.58 45.67 -10.92
CA UNK A 509 -0.76 44.54 -11.76
C UNK A 509 -1.99 43.80 -11.40
N GLY A 510 -2.39 43.22 -12.22
CA GLY A 510 -3.49 42.31 -12.00
C GLY A 510 -3.19 41.31 -10.87
N VAL A 511 -4.13 40.54 -10.55
CA VAL A 511 -3.93 39.47 -9.55
C VAL A 511 -2.90 38.49 -10.13
N ILE A 512 -1.79 38.32 -9.44
CA ILE A 512 -0.74 37.42 -9.86
C ILE A 512 -0.73 36.21 -8.92
N LEU A 513 -0.86 35.02 -9.49
CA LEU A 513 -0.68 33.77 -8.79
C LEU A 513 0.60 33.12 -9.29
N ILE A 514 1.32 32.48 -8.38
CA ILE A 514 2.57 31.82 -8.70
C ILE A 514 2.34 30.32 -8.58
N VAL A 515 2.75 29.56 -9.59
CA VAL A 515 2.67 28.10 -9.54
C VAL A 515 4.07 27.53 -9.73
N LEU A 516 4.51 26.69 -8.80
CA LEU A 516 5.81 26.03 -8.87
C LEU A 516 5.67 24.66 -9.51
N TYR A 517 6.39 24.44 -10.60
CA TYR A 517 6.40 23.17 -11.32
C TYR A 517 7.81 22.60 -11.38
N ASN A 518 7.89 21.28 -11.43
CA ASN A 518 9.15 20.59 -11.66
C ASN A 518 9.85 21.06 -12.95
N SER A 519 9.09 21.35 -13.99
CA SER A 519 9.66 21.80 -15.28
C SER A 519 10.36 23.14 -15.17
N GLY A 520 10.15 23.89 -14.12
CA GLY A 520 10.89 25.13 -13.88
C GLY A 520 12.39 24.89 -13.77
N ARG A 521 12.80 23.75 -13.19
CA ARG A 521 14.21 23.37 -13.08
C ARG A 521 14.87 23.10 -14.43
N PHE A 522 14.08 22.70 -15.42
CA PHE A 522 14.61 22.28 -16.71
C PHE A 522 14.50 23.35 -17.79
N ARG A 523 13.81 24.43 -17.52
CA ARG A 523 13.46 25.43 -18.53
C ARG A 523 14.69 26.15 -19.09
N MET A 524 15.57 26.56 -18.20
CA MET A 524 16.79 27.27 -18.63
C MET A 524 17.85 26.31 -19.15
N ALA A 525 17.65 25.01 -19.03
CA ALA A 525 18.52 24.03 -19.69
C ALA A 525 18.16 23.81 -21.16
N GLY A 526 17.19 24.56 -21.67
CA GLY A 526 16.82 24.51 -23.09
C GLY A 526 15.92 23.32 -23.46
N ARG A 527 15.27 22.72 -22.51
CA ARG A 527 14.46 21.53 -22.80
C ARG A 527 12.94 21.78 -22.76
N GLY A 528 12.54 22.96 -22.33
CA GLY A 528 11.14 23.32 -22.29
C GLY A 528 10.31 22.51 -21.30
N SER A 529 8.99 22.63 -21.43
CA SER A 529 8.06 21.98 -20.52
C SER A 529 8.02 20.46 -20.66
N LEU A 530 8.38 19.93 -21.83
CA LEU A 530 8.40 18.48 -22.04
C LEU A 530 9.38 17.76 -21.11
N ALA A 531 10.49 18.40 -20.77
CA ALA A 531 11.47 17.79 -19.85
C ALA A 531 10.86 17.50 -18.49
N GLY A 532 9.86 18.26 -18.08
CA GLY A 532 9.17 18.03 -16.83
C GLY A 532 8.20 16.85 -16.85
N LEU A 533 7.92 16.34 -18.05
CA LEU A 533 7.02 15.17 -18.22
C LEU A 533 7.79 13.87 -18.34
N LEU A 534 9.11 13.93 -18.49
CA LEU A 534 9.94 12.76 -18.68
C LEU A 534 10.56 12.30 -17.35
N PRO A 535 11.02 11.07 -17.26
CA PRO A 535 11.52 10.51 -15.99
C PRO A 535 12.95 10.94 -15.66
N PHE A 536 13.23 12.23 -15.68
CA PHE A 536 14.55 12.76 -15.32
C PHE A 536 14.71 12.93 -13.81
N ALA A 537 13.62 13.15 -13.10
CA ALA A 537 13.64 13.35 -11.67
C ALA A 537 12.22 13.21 -11.08
N ASP A 538 12.15 13.16 -9.76
CA ASP A 538 10.89 13.09 -9.02
C ASP A 538 10.22 14.47 -9.07
N ALA A 539 9.14 14.58 -9.84
CA ALA A 539 8.45 15.86 -10.07
C ALA A 539 7.94 16.49 -8.77
N ASN A 540 7.34 15.67 -7.92
CA ASN A 540 6.76 16.17 -6.67
C ASN A 540 7.84 16.57 -5.66
N ALA A 541 8.96 15.86 -5.63
CA ALA A 541 10.10 16.24 -4.79
C ALA A 541 10.69 17.58 -5.21
N ILE A 542 10.79 17.83 -6.52
CA ILE A 542 11.35 19.09 -7.04
C ILE A 542 10.49 20.27 -6.59
N VAL A 543 9.18 20.14 -6.59
CA VAL A 543 8.27 21.20 -6.13
C VAL A 543 8.52 21.52 -4.65
N LEU A 544 8.73 20.48 -3.81
CA LEU A 544 9.08 20.69 -2.42
C LEU A 544 10.42 21.40 -2.25
N GLU A 545 11.42 21.06 -3.06
CA GLU A 545 12.71 21.76 -3.04
C GLU A 545 12.55 23.23 -3.42
N MET A 546 11.79 23.51 -4.48
CA MET A 546 11.54 24.88 -4.94
C MET A 546 10.81 25.70 -3.87
N ALA A 547 9.94 25.06 -3.09
CA ALA A 547 9.24 25.73 -2.00
C ALA A 547 10.22 26.34 -0.99
N ASN A 548 11.34 25.66 -0.71
CA ASN A 548 12.35 26.15 0.21
C ASN A 548 13.00 27.46 -0.27
N GLU A 549 13.06 27.66 -1.59
CA GLU A 549 13.62 28.87 -2.17
C GLU A 549 12.56 30.00 -2.27
N VAL A 550 11.32 29.64 -2.60
CA VAL A 550 10.29 30.60 -3.00
C VAL A 550 9.44 31.08 -1.82
N LEU A 551 8.94 30.14 -1.02
CA LEU A 551 8.00 30.51 0.05
C LEU A 551 8.57 31.47 1.09
N PRO A 552 9.87 31.40 1.46
CA PRO A 552 10.41 32.37 2.41
C PRO A 552 10.45 33.81 1.91
N VAL A 553 10.51 34.02 0.57
CA VAL A 553 10.63 35.37 0.00
C VAL A 553 9.31 35.95 -0.52
N VAL A 554 8.31 35.08 -0.75
CA VAL A 554 7.00 35.54 -1.24
C VAL A 554 6.07 35.80 -0.06
N LYS A 555 5.62 37.03 0.07
CA LYS A 555 4.79 37.44 1.22
C LYS A 555 3.32 37.67 0.86
N GLU A 556 3.06 38.26 -0.28
CA GLU A 556 1.71 38.72 -0.63
C GLU A 556 1.03 37.91 -1.73
N VAL A 557 1.83 37.31 -2.63
CA VAL A 557 1.30 36.60 -3.77
C VAL A 557 1.03 35.14 -3.39
N PRO A 558 -0.19 34.59 -3.68
CA PRO A 558 -0.44 33.18 -3.42
C PRO A 558 0.48 32.27 -4.24
N VAL A 559 0.97 31.20 -3.61
CA VAL A 559 1.84 30.23 -4.26
C VAL A 559 1.14 28.88 -4.30
N LEU A 560 1.03 28.31 -5.49
CA LEU A 560 0.39 27.03 -5.73
C LEU A 560 1.45 25.99 -6.15
N ALA A 561 1.15 24.73 -5.97
CA ALA A 561 2.04 23.63 -6.36
C ALA A 561 1.52 22.95 -7.62
N GLY A 562 2.41 22.72 -8.57
CA GLY A 562 2.14 21.79 -9.66
C GLY A 562 2.36 20.38 -9.14
N VAL A 563 1.33 19.56 -9.21
CA VAL A 563 1.30 18.22 -8.60
C VAL A 563 1.21 17.16 -9.69
N CYS A 564 2.13 16.20 -9.65
CA CYS A 564 2.06 15.00 -10.48
C CYS A 564 1.09 14.02 -9.80
N ALA A 565 -0.17 14.07 -10.20
CA ALA A 565 -1.22 13.28 -9.55
C ALA A 565 -1.14 11.78 -9.84
N THR A 566 -0.45 11.41 -10.92
CA THR A 566 -0.28 10.00 -11.30
C THR A 566 0.93 9.35 -10.64
N ASP A 567 1.57 10.03 -9.70
CA ASP A 567 2.77 9.54 -9.00
C ASP A 567 2.43 8.25 -8.23
N PRO A 568 3.03 7.11 -8.61
CA PRO A 568 2.68 5.85 -7.95
C PRO A 568 3.38 5.65 -6.61
N PHE A 569 4.28 6.56 -6.23
CA PHE A 569 5.11 6.42 -5.03
C PHE A 569 4.63 7.29 -3.88
N ARG A 570 3.57 8.08 -4.08
CA ARG A 570 3.04 8.96 -3.03
C ARG A 570 1.55 8.75 -2.84
N ARG A 571 1.14 8.82 -1.62
CA ARG A 571 -0.29 8.97 -1.29
C ARG A 571 -0.66 10.44 -1.45
N MET A 572 -1.57 10.72 -2.38
CA MET A 572 -1.92 12.10 -2.70
C MET A 572 -2.55 12.85 -1.53
N ASP A 573 -3.34 12.17 -0.71
CA ASP A 573 -3.93 12.80 0.48
C ASP A 573 -2.85 13.33 1.44
N TYR A 574 -1.80 12.54 1.68
CA TYR A 574 -0.68 12.97 2.52
C TYR A 574 0.15 14.05 1.86
N PHE A 575 0.39 13.93 0.55
CA PHE A 575 1.19 14.92 -0.17
C PHE A 575 0.49 16.28 -0.16
N LEU A 576 -0.84 16.29 -0.36
CA LEU A 576 -1.60 17.54 -0.31
C LEU A 576 -1.54 18.18 1.08
N LYS A 577 -1.61 17.38 2.15
CA LYS A 577 -1.45 17.90 3.51
C LYS A 577 -0.05 18.44 3.76
N GLN A 578 0.97 17.80 3.19
CA GLN A 578 2.34 18.30 3.27
C GLN A 578 2.49 19.64 2.58
N LEU A 579 1.89 19.80 1.40
CA LEU A 579 1.90 21.07 0.66
C LEU A 579 1.23 22.18 1.47
N GLU A 580 0.09 21.88 2.11
CA GLU A 580 -0.60 22.84 2.97
C GLU A 580 0.28 23.25 4.14
N ALA A 581 0.92 22.28 4.79
CA ALA A 581 1.74 22.53 6.00
C ALA A 581 2.93 23.44 5.69
N ILE A 582 3.53 23.34 4.52
CA ILE A 582 4.70 24.15 4.18
C ILE A 582 4.34 25.51 3.59
N GLY A 583 3.07 25.76 3.26
CA GLY A 583 2.60 27.09 2.91
C GLY A 583 2.00 27.29 1.52
N PHE A 584 1.84 26.24 0.74
CA PHE A 584 1.10 26.33 -0.52
C PHE A 584 -0.38 26.58 -0.24
N CYS A 585 -1.03 27.35 -1.10
CA CYS A 585 -2.45 27.66 -0.91
C CYS A 585 -3.35 27.00 -1.95
N GLY A 586 -2.77 26.24 -2.88
CA GLY A 586 -3.56 25.57 -3.90
C GLY A 586 -2.71 24.68 -4.79
N VAL A 587 -3.35 24.07 -5.79
CA VAL A 587 -2.70 23.09 -6.64
C VAL A 587 -3.15 23.22 -8.10
N GLN A 588 -2.28 22.70 -8.99
CA GLN A 588 -2.56 22.50 -10.40
C GLN A 588 -2.00 21.14 -10.83
N ASN A 589 -2.62 20.50 -11.82
CA ASN A 589 -2.24 19.16 -12.28
C ASN A 589 -1.13 19.22 -13.35
N PHE A 590 0.09 19.40 -12.90
CA PHE A 590 1.25 19.33 -13.79
C PHE A 590 2.42 18.70 -13.03
N PRO A 591 3.11 17.71 -13.60
CA PRO A 591 2.94 17.02 -14.91
C PRO A 591 1.55 16.46 -15.14
N THR A 592 1.12 16.43 -16.40
CA THR A 592 -0.25 16.03 -16.75
C THR A 592 -0.23 15.06 -17.94
N VAL A 593 -1.05 14.03 -17.86
CA VAL A 593 -1.24 13.10 -18.98
C VAL A 593 -2.02 13.74 -20.14
N GLY A 594 -2.64 14.86 -19.89
CA GLY A 594 -3.37 15.61 -20.95
C GLY A 594 -2.50 16.01 -22.13
N LEU A 595 -1.18 16.09 -21.94
CA LEU A 595 -0.25 16.41 -23.03
C LEU A 595 0.16 15.21 -23.87
N PHE A 596 -0.23 13.99 -23.46
CA PHE A 596 0.08 12.77 -24.22
C PHE A 596 -1.12 12.37 -25.07
N ASP A 597 -0.82 11.73 -26.22
CA ASP A 597 -1.84 11.23 -27.12
C ASP A 597 -1.49 9.82 -27.62
N GLY A 598 -2.30 9.28 -28.54
CA GLY A 598 -2.04 8.02 -29.22
C GLY A 598 -1.99 6.83 -28.27
N ASN A 599 -1.22 5.83 -28.66
CA ASN A 599 -1.10 4.58 -27.93
C ASN A 599 -0.55 4.79 -26.51
N PHE A 600 0.38 5.73 -26.34
CA PHE A 600 0.95 5.96 -25.02
C PHE A 600 -0.10 6.52 -24.05
N ARG A 601 -0.93 7.47 -24.50
CA ARG A 601 -2.03 7.99 -23.70
C ARG A 601 -3.02 6.88 -23.36
N GLN A 602 -3.36 6.05 -24.35
CA GLN A 602 -4.26 4.92 -24.14
C GLN A 602 -3.72 3.96 -23.09
N ASN A 603 -2.42 3.65 -23.18
CA ASN A 603 -1.78 2.75 -22.22
C ASN A 603 -1.83 3.32 -20.80
N LEU A 604 -1.58 4.62 -20.64
CA LEU A 604 -1.68 5.28 -19.33
C LEU A 604 -3.10 5.17 -18.77
N GLU A 605 -4.11 5.41 -19.60
CA GLU A 605 -5.50 5.33 -19.15
C GLU A 605 -5.87 3.91 -18.74
N GLU A 606 -5.45 2.92 -19.54
CA GLU A 606 -5.79 1.51 -19.30
C GLU A 606 -5.08 0.94 -18.06
N THR A 607 -3.92 1.47 -17.71
CA THR A 607 -3.15 0.96 -16.57
C THR A 607 -3.37 1.76 -15.28
N GLY A 608 -4.36 2.64 -15.26
CA GLY A 608 -4.72 3.38 -14.06
C GLY A 608 -3.86 4.61 -13.78
N MET A 609 -3.14 5.10 -14.80
CA MET A 609 -2.34 6.32 -14.68
C MET A 609 -2.90 7.42 -15.57
N GLY A 610 -4.21 7.49 -15.66
CA GLY A 610 -4.90 8.38 -16.57
C GLY A 610 -5.30 9.71 -15.96
N TYR A 611 -6.01 10.49 -16.76
CA TYR A 611 -6.45 11.82 -16.37
C TYR A 611 -7.43 11.79 -15.18
N SER A 612 -8.15 10.69 -14.98
CA SER A 612 -9.06 10.56 -13.85
C SER A 612 -8.34 10.68 -12.49
N MET A 613 -7.07 10.27 -12.41
CA MET A 613 -6.27 10.48 -11.20
C MET A 613 -6.04 11.97 -10.92
N GLU A 614 -5.89 12.76 -11.97
CA GLU A 614 -5.72 14.21 -11.82
C GLU A 614 -7.03 14.85 -11.37
N VAL A 615 -8.16 14.38 -11.90
CA VAL A 615 -9.49 14.84 -11.47
C VAL A 615 -9.70 14.51 -9.99
N GLU A 616 -9.35 13.31 -9.57
CA GLU A 616 -9.45 12.89 -8.17
C GLU A 616 -8.58 13.76 -7.25
N MET A 617 -7.35 14.05 -7.68
CA MET A 617 -6.45 14.91 -6.90
C MET A 617 -7.06 16.31 -6.72
N ILE A 618 -7.64 16.87 -7.77
CA ILE A 618 -8.30 18.18 -7.68
C ILE A 618 -9.50 18.12 -6.74
N SER A 619 -10.29 17.06 -6.79
CA SER A 619 -11.41 16.87 -5.89
C SER A 619 -10.95 16.83 -4.42
N ARG A 620 -9.91 16.09 -4.14
CA ARG A 620 -9.34 16.00 -2.78
C ARG A 620 -8.80 17.35 -2.32
N ALA A 621 -8.09 18.06 -3.19
CA ALA A 621 -7.56 19.39 -2.87
C ALA A 621 -8.68 20.38 -2.59
N HIS A 622 -9.75 20.33 -3.39
CA HIS A 622 -10.91 21.18 -3.17
C HIS A 622 -11.54 20.93 -1.80
N SER A 623 -11.69 19.65 -1.42
CA SER A 623 -12.29 19.31 -0.13
C SER A 623 -11.43 19.77 1.06
N MET A 624 -10.13 19.97 0.84
CA MET A 624 -9.21 20.53 1.84
C MET A 624 -9.25 22.06 1.93
N GLY A 625 -10.04 22.69 1.06
CA GLY A 625 -10.11 24.15 0.99
C GLY A 625 -9.06 24.82 0.14
N PHE A 626 -8.24 24.07 -0.56
CA PHE A 626 -7.22 24.58 -1.47
C PHE A 626 -7.84 25.28 -2.68
N LEU A 627 -7.17 26.31 -3.18
CA LEU A 627 -7.46 26.87 -4.50
C LEU A 627 -7.08 25.83 -5.55
N THR A 628 -8.02 25.47 -6.40
CA THR A 628 -7.82 24.44 -7.43
C THR A 628 -7.90 25.07 -8.82
N THR A 629 -6.81 24.85 -9.61
CA THR A 629 -6.66 25.54 -10.89
C THR A 629 -6.21 24.58 -11.99
N PRO A 630 -6.98 23.51 -12.26
CA PRO A 630 -6.48 22.46 -13.17
C PRO A 630 -6.42 22.89 -14.64
N TYR A 631 -5.49 22.26 -15.36
CA TYR A 631 -5.44 22.24 -16.82
C TYR A 631 -6.51 21.29 -17.36
N ALA A 632 -7.18 21.70 -18.43
CA ALA A 632 -8.07 20.83 -19.20
C ALA A 632 -7.77 21.04 -20.69
N PHE A 633 -7.79 19.95 -21.44
CA PHE A 633 -7.35 19.94 -22.83
C PHE A 633 -8.49 19.77 -23.82
N ASN A 634 -9.67 19.43 -23.34
CA ASN A 634 -10.86 19.24 -24.15
C ASN A 634 -12.11 19.53 -23.30
N PRO A 635 -13.29 19.64 -23.93
CA PRO A 635 -14.52 19.95 -23.16
C PRO A 635 -14.84 18.93 -22.08
N GLU A 636 -14.63 17.65 -22.34
CA GLU A 636 -14.92 16.58 -21.38
C GLU A 636 -14.06 16.73 -20.11
N GLU A 637 -12.79 17.07 -20.29
CA GLU A 637 -11.89 17.31 -19.16
C GLU A 637 -12.25 18.60 -18.42
N GLY A 638 -12.67 19.63 -19.15
CA GLY A 638 -13.16 20.88 -18.55
C GLY A 638 -14.37 20.64 -17.65
N ALA A 639 -15.34 19.87 -18.13
CA ALA A 639 -16.51 19.51 -17.36
C ALA A 639 -16.13 18.65 -16.14
N ALA A 640 -15.25 17.66 -16.32
CA ALA A 640 -14.83 16.78 -15.23
C ALA A 640 -14.12 17.57 -14.12
N MET A 641 -13.25 18.50 -14.49
CA MET A 641 -12.56 19.33 -13.50
C MET A 641 -13.51 20.29 -12.78
N ALA A 642 -14.49 20.85 -13.51
CA ALA A 642 -15.51 21.68 -12.88
C ALA A 642 -16.32 20.86 -11.86
N LYS A 643 -16.70 19.64 -12.21
CA LYS A 643 -17.42 18.73 -11.29
C LYS A 643 -16.57 18.39 -10.07
N ALA A 644 -15.25 18.26 -10.25
CA ALA A 644 -14.32 17.97 -9.15
C ALA A 644 -14.14 19.15 -8.19
N GLY A 645 -14.67 20.31 -8.52
CA GLY A 645 -14.58 21.48 -7.67
C GLY A 645 -13.51 22.47 -8.07
N ALA A 646 -13.09 22.44 -9.34
CA ALA A 646 -12.14 23.45 -9.82
C ALA A 646 -12.71 24.84 -9.62
N HIS A 647 -11.93 25.71 -9.00
CA HIS A 647 -12.27 27.13 -8.91
C HIS A 647 -11.96 27.81 -10.24
N ILE A 648 -10.91 27.38 -10.88
CA ILE A 648 -10.41 27.96 -12.13
C ILE A 648 -10.01 26.82 -13.05
N VAL A 649 -10.54 26.80 -14.26
CA VAL A 649 -10.12 25.87 -15.30
C VAL A 649 -9.21 26.60 -16.26
N VAL A 650 -8.03 26.03 -16.51
CA VAL A 650 -7.09 26.58 -17.50
C VAL A 650 -7.19 25.74 -18.78
N ALA A 651 -7.74 26.38 -19.82
CA ALA A 651 -7.90 25.73 -21.12
C ALA A 651 -6.54 25.68 -21.81
N HIS A 652 -5.98 24.48 -21.94
CA HIS A 652 -4.58 24.28 -22.37
C HIS A 652 -4.53 23.86 -23.83
N MET A 653 -3.85 24.65 -24.65
CA MET A 653 -3.78 24.45 -26.10
C MET A 653 -2.49 23.72 -26.54
N GLY A 654 -1.78 23.10 -25.62
CA GLY A 654 -0.55 22.39 -25.92
C GLY A 654 0.68 23.22 -25.61
N LEU A 655 1.83 22.74 -26.06
CA LEU A 655 3.11 23.39 -25.77
C LEU A 655 3.26 24.71 -26.53
N THR A 656 3.82 25.71 -25.86
CA THR A 656 4.05 27.03 -26.45
C THR A 656 4.92 26.92 -27.71
N THR A 657 4.49 27.60 -28.79
CA THR A 657 5.08 27.39 -30.11
C THR A 657 6.30 28.30 -30.42
N ALA A 658 6.40 29.46 -29.82
CA ALA A 658 7.45 30.45 -30.17
C ALA A 658 8.77 30.17 -29.45
N GLY A 659 9.85 30.76 -29.95
CA GLY A 659 11.17 30.68 -29.35
C GLY A 659 12.05 29.59 -29.95
N SER A 660 13.27 29.45 -29.40
CA SER A 660 14.27 28.52 -29.94
C SER A 660 13.91 27.06 -29.77
N ILE A 661 13.10 26.75 -28.74
CA ILE A 661 12.69 25.37 -28.42
C ILE A 661 11.15 25.22 -28.40
N GLY A 662 10.46 26.11 -29.10
CA GLY A 662 9.00 26.03 -29.19
C GLY A 662 8.52 24.90 -30.08
N ALA A 663 7.33 24.37 -29.78
CA ALA A 663 6.71 23.33 -30.60
C ALA A 663 6.36 23.87 -31.98
N LYS A 664 6.51 23.03 -33.00
CA LYS A 664 6.26 23.44 -34.37
C LYS A 664 4.97 22.89 -34.96
N THR A 665 4.38 21.88 -34.31
CA THR A 665 3.14 21.25 -34.72
C THR A 665 2.04 21.66 -33.74
N ALA A 666 1.41 22.78 -33.99
CA ALA A 666 0.37 23.27 -33.08
C ALA A 666 -0.85 23.69 -33.88
N ALA A 667 -1.97 23.79 -33.19
CA ALA A 667 -3.20 24.35 -33.73
C ALA A 667 -2.96 25.81 -34.13
N THR A 668 -3.75 26.34 -35.06
CA THR A 668 -3.73 27.76 -35.38
C THR A 668 -4.34 28.57 -34.23
N LEU A 669 -4.11 29.88 -34.26
CA LEU A 669 -4.71 30.76 -33.26
C LEU A 669 -6.27 30.74 -33.32
N ASP A 670 -6.80 30.67 -34.55
CA ASP A 670 -8.26 30.55 -34.74
C ASP A 670 -8.81 29.21 -34.17
N ASP A 671 -8.07 28.12 -34.40
CA ASP A 671 -8.45 26.82 -33.79
C ASP A 671 -8.43 26.92 -32.27
N SER A 672 -7.47 27.65 -31.73
CA SER A 672 -7.36 27.85 -30.28
C SER A 672 -8.56 28.60 -29.73
N VAL A 673 -9.06 29.62 -30.43
CA VAL A 673 -10.27 30.33 -30.02
C VAL A 673 -11.45 29.36 -29.89
N ALA A 674 -11.66 28.50 -30.90
CA ALA A 674 -12.75 27.53 -30.88
C ALA A 674 -12.61 26.53 -29.75
N ARG A 675 -11.39 26.01 -29.55
CA ARG A 675 -11.11 25.01 -28.50
C ARG A 675 -11.25 25.60 -27.11
N VAL A 676 -10.73 26.78 -26.88
CA VAL A 676 -10.85 27.47 -25.59
C VAL A 676 -12.34 27.72 -25.28
N GLN A 677 -13.10 28.17 -26.28
CA GLN A 677 -14.52 28.43 -26.09
C GLN A 677 -15.28 27.15 -25.73
N ALA A 678 -14.96 26.03 -26.39
CA ALA A 678 -15.62 24.76 -26.11
C ALA A 678 -15.33 24.28 -24.67
N ILE A 679 -14.09 24.43 -24.23
CA ILE A 679 -13.70 24.05 -22.84
C ILE A 679 -14.42 24.99 -21.85
N ALA A 680 -14.44 26.30 -22.14
CA ALA A 680 -15.11 27.27 -21.28
C ALA A 680 -16.62 26.95 -21.16
N ASP A 681 -17.27 26.68 -22.27
CA ASP A 681 -18.71 26.34 -22.29
C ASP A 681 -18.98 25.09 -21.46
N ALA A 682 -18.17 24.08 -21.57
CA ALA A 682 -18.33 22.83 -20.81
C ALA A 682 -18.15 23.06 -19.31
N ALA A 683 -17.14 23.79 -18.92
CA ALA A 683 -16.86 24.08 -17.51
C ALA A 683 -17.96 24.98 -16.90
N VAL A 684 -18.35 26.02 -17.60
CA VAL A 684 -19.40 26.95 -17.18
C VAL A 684 -20.77 26.24 -17.09
N GLY A 685 -21.00 25.30 -17.99
CA GLY A 685 -22.21 24.48 -17.94
C GLY A 685 -22.38 23.68 -16.66
N VAL A 686 -21.23 23.28 -16.06
CA VAL A 686 -21.22 22.58 -14.76
C VAL A 686 -21.30 23.59 -13.60
N ASN A 687 -20.49 24.65 -13.67
CA ASN A 687 -20.40 25.65 -12.61
C ASN A 687 -20.40 27.06 -13.24
N PRO A 688 -21.52 27.78 -13.21
CA PRO A 688 -21.58 29.12 -13.81
C PRO A 688 -20.63 30.14 -13.20
N ASP A 689 -20.14 29.90 -11.99
CA ASP A 689 -19.23 30.81 -11.30
C ASP A 689 -17.76 30.50 -11.56
N ILE A 690 -17.44 29.45 -12.36
CA ILE A 690 -16.09 29.05 -12.59
C ILE A 690 -15.34 30.11 -13.40
N ILE A 691 -14.05 30.27 -13.08
CA ILE A 691 -13.16 31.18 -13.81
C ILE A 691 -12.44 30.35 -14.86
N VAL A 692 -12.31 30.86 -16.08
CA VAL A 692 -11.63 30.17 -17.17
C VAL A 692 -10.48 31.04 -17.66
N LEU A 693 -9.30 30.43 -17.77
CA LEU A 693 -8.10 31.07 -18.32
C LEU A 693 -7.64 30.29 -19.54
N CYS A 694 -7.00 30.96 -20.48
CA CYS A 694 -6.41 30.29 -21.65
C CYS A 694 -4.89 30.18 -21.50
N HIS A 695 -4.29 29.18 -22.18
CA HIS A 695 -2.87 28.89 -22.01
C HIS A 695 -2.35 28.01 -23.15
N GLY A 696 -1.14 28.31 -23.57
CA GLY A 696 -0.35 27.35 -24.33
C GLY A 696 -0.56 27.40 -25.84
N GLY A 697 0.17 26.53 -26.53
CA GLY A 697 0.13 26.42 -27.98
C GLY A 697 0.49 27.73 -28.69
N PRO A 698 -0.33 28.17 -29.63
CA PRO A 698 -0.05 29.42 -30.36
C PRO A 698 -0.30 30.67 -29.50
N ILE A 699 -0.85 30.55 -28.28
CA ILE A 699 -1.03 31.69 -27.37
C ILE A 699 0.32 31.96 -26.71
N SER A 700 1.27 32.55 -27.48
CA SER A 700 2.67 32.63 -27.07
C SER A 700 3.07 33.99 -26.52
N GLY A 701 2.18 34.97 -26.52
CA GLY A 701 2.46 36.29 -26.02
C GLY A 701 1.22 37.13 -25.81
N PRO A 702 1.41 38.39 -25.37
CA PRO A 702 0.24 39.25 -25.04
C PRO A 702 -0.72 39.48 -26.21
N ARG A 703 -0.19 39.63 -27.44
CA ARG A 703 -1.04 39.86 -28.62
C ARG A 703 -1.97 38.66 -28.87
N GLU A 704 -1.39 37.46 -28.81
CA GLU A 704 -2.13 36.22 -29.04
C GLU A 704 -3.15 35.99 -27.93
N ALA A 705 -2.78 36.27 -26.68
CA ALA A 705 -3.69 36.15 -25.55
C ALA A 705 -4.85 37.15 -25.71
N GLU A 706 -4.56 38.39 -26.06
CA GLU A 706 -5.59 39.42 -26.29
C GLU A 706 -6.54 38.99 -27.40
N PHE A 707 -6.01 38.44 -28.48
CA PHE A 707 -6.85 37.94 -29.58
C PHE A 707 -7.82 36.87 -29.10
N VAL A 708 -7.35 35.90 -28.33
CA VAL A 708 -8.21 34.82 -27.82
C VAL A 708 -9.27 35.39 -26.86
N LEU A 709 -8.87 36.31 -25.98
CA LEU A 709 -9.80 36.88 -25.01
C LEU A 709 -10.90 37.71 -25.69
N LYS A 710 -10.52 38.45 -26.76
CA LYS A 710 -11.50 39.28 -27.49
C LYS A 710 -12.44 38.43 -28.34
N ASN A 711 -12.07 37.24 -28.71
CA ASN A 711 -12.86 36.38 -29.60
C ASN A 711 -13.53 35.20 -28.85
N THR A 712 -13.54 35.21 -27.51
CA THR A 712 -14.21 34.21 -26.69
C THR A 712 -15.13 34.89 -25.68
N ASN A 713 -16.10 34.14 -25.19
CA ASN A 713 -17.03 34.56 -24.14
C ASN A 713 -16.78 33.76 -22.87
N ARG A 714 -16.78 34.43 -21.72
CA ARG A 714 -16.62 33.77 -20.42
C ARG A 714 -15.23 33.19 -20.22
N VAL A 715 -14.22 33.75 -20.90
CA VAL A 715 -12.81 33.49 -20.66
C VAL A 715 -12.24 34.75 -20.01
N HIS A 716 -11.68 34.60 -18.83
CA HIS A 716 -11.44 35.72 -17.91
C HIS A 716 -9.98 36.19 -17.92
N GLY A 717 -9.07 35.46 -18.56
CA GLY A 717 -7.68 35.85 -18.54
C GLY A 717 -6.77 34.79 -19.14
N PHE A 718 -5.48 34.97 -18.86
CA PHE A 718 -4.40 34.20 -19.46
C PHE A 718 -3.50 33.63 -18.38
N TYR A 719 -3.07 32.40 -18.56
CA TYR A 719 -2.06 31.75 -17.75
C TYR A 719 -0.78 31.63 -18.56
N GLY A 720 0.35 32.19 -18.06
CA GLY A 720 1.60 32.18 -18.77
C GLY A 720 2.65 31.26 -18.14
N ALA A 721 3.37 30.53 -18.96
CA ALA A 721 4.53 29.75 -18.54
C ALA A 721 5.73 30.19 -19.41
N SER A 722 6.00 29.47 -20.48
CA SER A 722 7.13 29.83 -21.37
C SER A 722 7.00 31.23 -21.95
N SER A 723 5.77 31.70 -22.18
CA SER A 723 5.54 33.06 -22.72
C SER A 723 6.00 34.17 -21.77
N MET A 724 6.01 33.90 -20.46
CA MET A 724 6.42 34.88 -19.46
C MET A 724 7.81 34.65 -18.90
N GLU A 725 8.34 33.45 -19.03
CA GLU A 725 9.63 33.07 -18.45
C GLU A 725 10.69 32.88 -19.51
N ARG A 726 10.48 31.89 -20.39
CA ARG A 726 11.49 31.47 -21.34
C ARG A 726 11.67 32.48 -22.46
N LEU A 727 10.58 32.87 -23.13
CA LEU A 727 10.65 33.70 -24.30
C LEU A 727 11.27 35.09 -24.01
N PRO A 728 10.84 35.79 -22.94
CA PRO A 728 11.50 37.10 -22.65
C PRO A 728 12.97 36.93 -22.27
N VAL A 729 13.34 35.86 -21.57
CA VAL A 729 14.74 35.62 -21.18
C VAL A 729 15.58 35.30 -22.41
N GLU A 730 15.09 34.49 -23.34
CA GLU A 730 15.77 34.21 -24.61
C GLU A 730 16.06 35.51 -25.37
N GLN A 731 15.06 36.39 -25.47
CA GLN A 731 15.18 37.66 -26.15
C GLN A 731 16.20 38.57 -25.47
N ALA A 732 16.12 38.67 -24.13
CA ALA A 732 17.02 39.53 -23.36
C ALA A 732 18.48 39.08 -23.50
N ILE A 733 18.73 37.78 -23.36
CA ILE A 733 20.08 37.21 -23.48
C ILE A 733 20.63 37.46 -24.90
N THR A 734 19.79 37.19 -25.91
CA THR A 734 20.20 37.35 -27.31
C THR A 734 20.57 38.81 -27.60
N ASN A 735 19.74 39.76 -27.16
CA ASN A 735 19.96 41.17 -27.39
C ASN A 735 21.23 41.66 -26.68
N THR A 736 21.40 41.26 -25.42
CA THR A 736 22.59 41.63 -24.63
C THR A 736 23.87 41.09 -25.27
N MET A 737 23.83 39.85 -25.74
CA MET A 737 24.99 39.27 -26.43
C MET A 737 25.30 39.99 -27.72
N ARG A 738 24.28 40.44 -28.46
CA ARG A 738 24.48 41.25 -29.65
C ARG A 738 25.16 42.60 -29.30
N GLU A 739 24.76 43.21 -28.20
CA GLU A 739 25.36 44.44 -27.71
C GLU A 739 26.84 44.24 -27.37
N TYR A 740 27.17 43.17 -26.65
CA TYR A 740 28.57 42.85 -26.35
C TYR A 740 29.38 42.61 -27.61
N LYS A 741 28.78 41.94 -28.60
CA LYS A 741 29.47 41.69 -29.88
C LYS A 741 29.76 42.97 -30.68
N ARG A 742 29.03 44.04 -30.42
CA ARG A 742 29.26 45.33 -31.11
C ARG A 742 30.36 46.14 -30.47
N MET A 743 30.89 45.74 -29.32
CA MET A 743 32.00 46.43 -28.68
C MET A 743 33.24 46.31 -29.55
N SER A 744 33.98 47.39 -29.69
CA SER A 744 35.26 47.43 -30.43
C SER A 744 36.42 47.48 -29.47
N LEU A 745 37.49 46.82 -29.84
CA LEU A 745 38.73 46.89 -29.10
C LEU A 745 39.47 48.12 -29.61
N LYS A 746 40.14 48.85 -28.70
CA LYS A 746 40.96 50.00 -29.10
C LYS A 746 42.16 49.55 -29.90
#